data_74d0cfe348ec5c5f60b880a99ed5dc1e
#
_entry.id   74d0cfe348ec5c5f60b880a99ed5dc1e
#
_cell.length_a   1.000
_cell.length_b   1.000
_cell.length_c   1.000
_cell.angle_alpha   90.00
_cell.angle_beta   90.00
_cell.angle_gamma   90.00
#
_symmetry.space_group_name_H-M   'P 1'
#
loop_
_entity.id
_entity.type
_entity.pdbx_description
1 polymer ?
#
loop_
_entity_poly.entity_id
_entity_poly.type
_entity_poly.pdbx_seq_one_letter_code
_entity_poly.pdbx_strand_id
1 'polypeptide(L)'
;ILKIDRLNALWLKLLWPSLIVTAILAGINLNLRWQAERSNRAVSLVAEFATVRDFALSQGVSVPEALAELSEIGVKAIALNEKTAGDLISSGQVSVTPSPQTTRGLASNEFLITGRASDLEWIQSAYEARTGEKLLQSGLGGAVPRQRLLTDDPQFLRSITLGIDPAEAKLVRDAGLAIVGRIANPIGTSPRSIDWNLGELKRHGAEYYLPLGDAVLGDRELVDHTIQGLESNGLIYVAAEFGKTSGESKIVGKRQDQTVRLHAAQAAELQRMAPAAIVERYVKAARERNIRMLLIRPASASGEKPLGEFNKLLREIRQGLEHDGLTLKEARPFAMSESNSLLKLLLGLATVPVMAFVASRLFSPGRIQTAAVLATGLLGLATISASFREYTALAASIAFPIAGYLWWLEKDRRQFWLSVAGISAFSFVGGLQVAGHLTGLKYMLHLDIFTGVKLSVFLPILLIGLILAFRLKSWKQIGETPVLWGSLVASIVGLGVLMFMNARTGNDNPAAVSGLELQFRDLLDRVLFVRPRTKEFLIGHPALVVGAWLAWVAHSSGTLEQTLDSRPLKTSFGEGGQRPGGAGTPPDSDSTIPTLKGSALKPVAYLLLAVGAIGQTSIVNTMCHLHTPIHLSVARILSGLVAGCILGVLVILVAQRVWPDLRARGSE
;
A
#
# COMPACT_ATOMS: atom_id res chain seq x y z
N ILE A 1 -3.01 4.50 46.95
CA ILE A 1 -4.27 4.42 46.20
C ILE A 1 -4.69 5.83 45.75
N LEU A 2 -4.86 6.80 46.64
CA LEU A 2 -5.29 8.19 46.32
C LEU A 2 -4.42 8.92 45.26
N LYS A 3 -3.10 8.64 45.17
CA LYS A 3 -2.22 9.21 44.13
C LYS A 3 -2.48 8.58 42.78
N ILE A 4 -2.80 7.29 42.69
CA ILE A 4 -3.04 6.57 41.41
C ILE A 4 -4.36 7.00 40.79
N ASP A 5 -5.42 7.17 41.62
CA ASP A 5 -6.73 7.65 41.15
C ASP A 5 -6.66 9.08 40.59
N ARG A 6 -5.86 9.95 41.18
CA ARG A 6 -5.58 11.31 40.66
C ARG A 6 -4.84 11.24 39.33
N LEU A 7 -3.90 10.32 39.19
CA LEU A 7 -3.13 10.14 37.95
C LEU A 7 -4.03 9.61 36.81
N ASN A 8 -4.91 8.65 37.14
CA ASN A 8 -5.88 8.11 36.19
C ASN A 8 -6.87 9.17 35.69
N ALA A 9 -7.32 10.08 36.61
CA ALA A 9 -8.16 11.21 36.21
C ALA A 9 -7.42 12.25 35.38
N LEU A 10 -6.11 12.42 35.58
CA LEU A 10 -5.27 13.29 34.78
C LEU A 10 -5.20 12.84 33.30
N TRP A 11 -4.98 11.54 33.07
CA TRP A 11 -4.91 10.99 31.70
C TRP A 11 -6.21 11.23 30.93
N LEU A 12 -7.36 11.07 31.58
CA LEU A 12 -8.66 11.36 30.96
C LEU A 12 -8.80 12.84 30.57
N LYS A 13 -8.32 13.77 31.39
CA LYS A 13 -8.35 15.20 31.10
C LYS A 13 -7.41 15.58 29.93
N LEU A 14 -6.27 14.89 29.83
CA LEU A 14 -5.26 15.16 28.80
C LEU A 14 -5.59 14.54 27.44
N LEU A 15 -6.61 13.66 27.33
CA LEU A 15 -6.93 12.96 26.08
C LEU A 15 -7.19 13.90 24.90
N TRP A 16 -8.11 14.85 25.04
CA TRP A 16 -8.46 15.75 23.95
C TRP A 16 -7.35 16.76 23.62
N PRO A 17 -6.69 17.40 24.58
CA PRO A 17 -5.50 18.19 24.30
C PRO A 17 -4.41 17.38 23.55
N SER A 18 -4.12 16.17 24.04
CA SER A 18 -3.16 15.27 23.39
C SER A 18 -3.59 14.93 21.95
N LEU A 19 -4.87 14.61 21.73
CA LEU A 19 -5.40 14.31 20.41
C LEU A 19 -5.19 15.47 19.42
N ILE A 20 -5.51 16.70 19.86
CA ILE A 20 -5.37 17.91 19.05
C ILE A 20 -3.88 18.17 18.73
N VAL A 21 -3.01 18.13 19.74
CA VAL A 21 -1.56 18.36 19.56
C VAL A 21 -0.97 17.29 18.65
N THR A 22 -1.33 16.02 18.82
CA THR A 22 -0.90 14.93 17.96
C THR A 22 -1.34 15.16 16.51
N ALA A 23 -2.59 15.58 16.29
CA ALA A 23 -3.10 15.86 14.95
C ALA A 23 -2.34 17.03 14.28
N ILE A 24 -2.06 18.09 15.02
CA ILE A 24 -1.29 19.26 14.51
C ILE A 24 0.13 18.84 14.13
N LEU A 25 0.85 18.17 15.02
CA LEU A 25 2.24 17.75 14.79
C LEU A 25 2.34 16.73 13.65
N ALA A 26 1.41 15.78 13.60
CA ALA A 26 1.33 14.85 12.48
C ALA A 26 1.01 15.57 11.17
N GLY A 27 0.09 16.55 11.19
CA GLY A 27 -0.25 17.38 10.02
C GLY A 27 0.95 18.16 9.49
N ILE A 28 1.78 18.73 10.36
CA ILE A 28 3.02 19.44 9.96
C ILE A 28 3.97 18.47 9.24
N ASN A 29 4.20 17.28 9.79
CA ASN A 29 5.03 16.26 9.14
C ASN A 29 4.44 15.80 7.79
N LEU A 30 3.14 15.57 7.74
CA LEU A 30 2.46 15.11 6.53
C LEU A 30 2.37 16.19 5.45
N ASN A 31 2.45 17.48 5.82
CA ASN A 31 2.50 18.57 4.86
C ASN A 31 3.76 18.51 3.97
N LEU A 32 4.93 18.11 4.53
CA LEU A 32 6.15 17.90 3.73
C LEU A 32 5.92 16.84 2.63
N ARG A 33 5.27 15.76 2.98
CA ARG A 33 4.90 14.70 2.06
C ARG A 33 3.87 15.17 1.02
N TRP A 34 2.83 15.86 1.46
CA TRP A 34 1.81 16.39 0.57
C TRP A 34 2.38 17.36 -0.46
N GLN A 35 3.33 18.22 -0.05
CA GLN A 35 4.05 19.12 -0.97
C GLN A 35 4.86 18.32 -1.99
N ALA A 36 5.60 17.27 -1.59
CA ALA A 36 6.35 16.41 -2.49
C ALA A 36 5.41 15.69 -3.49
N GLU A 37 4.28 15.15 -3.02
CA GLU A 37 3.29 14.50 -3.88
C GLU A 37 2.62 15.46 -4.86
N ARG A 38 2.35 16.70 -4.44
CA ARG A 38 1.73 17.72 -5.29
C ARG A 38 2.69 18.30 -6.33
N SER A 39 3.96 18.46 -5.99
CA SER A 39 4.97 19.03 -6.89
C SER A 39 5.39 18.06 -8.00
N ASN A 40 5.32 16.74 -7.76
CA ASN A 40 5.72 15.72 -8.73
C ASN A 40 4.48 14.96 -9.27
N ARG A 41 3.88 15.52 -10.32
CA ARG A 41 2.77 14.92 -11.08
C ARG A 41 3.19 14.39 -12.45
N ALA A 42 4.49 14.44 -12.74
CA ALA A 42 5.05 13.95 -13.99
C ALA A 42 5.08 12.42 -14.02
N VAL A 43 4.48 11.82 -15.05
CA VAL A 43 4.49 10.38 -15.29
C VAL A 43 5.09 10.12 -16.66
N SER A 44 6.04 9.18 -16.73
CA SER A 44 6.63 8.72 -17.98
C SER A 44 5.97 7.43 -18.45
N LEU A 45 5.39 7.44 -19.64
CA LEU A 45 5.07 6.22 -20.35
C LEU A 45 6.36 5.69 -20.98
N VAL A 46 6.62 4.40 -20.76
CA VAL A 46 7.81 3.68 -21.27
C VAL A 46 7.36 2.52 -22.13
N ALA A 47 7.98 2.34 -23.30
CA ALA A 47 7.81 1.17 -24.15
C ALA A 47 9.12 0.39 -24.24
N GLU A 48 9.07 -0.92 -24.48
CA GLU A 48 10.25 -1.73 -24.75
C GLU A 48 10.65 -1.60 -26.22
N PHE A 49 11.89 -1.25 -26.53
CA PHE A 49 12.38 -1.05 -27.90
C PHE A 49 12.15 -2.27 -28.78
N ALA A 50 12.47 -3.46 -28.29
CA ALA A 50 12.27 -4.69 -29.05
C ALA A 50 10.82 -4.88 -29.49
N THR A 51 9.86 -4.62 -28.58
CA THR A 51 8.43 -4.69 -28.90
C THR A 51 8.03 -3.70 -29.99
N VAL A 52 8.49 -2.44 -29.88
CA VAL A 52 8.21 -1.38 -30.86
C VAL A 52 8.81 -1.74 -32.22
N ARG A 53 10.07 -2.18 -32.24
CA ARG A 53 10.75 -2.61 -33.46
C ARG A 53 10.00 -3.77 -34.14
N ASP A 54 9.66 -4.80 -33.40
CA ASP A 54 9.03 -6.00 -33.96
C ASP A 54 7.62 -5.67 -34.49
N PHE A 55 6.87 -4.80 -33.85
CA PHE A 55 5.57 -4.32 -34.32
C PHE A 55 5.71 -3.42 -35.58
N ALA A 56 6.67 -2.50 -35.60
CA ALA A 56 6.92 -1.67 -36.75
C ALA A 56 7.28 -2.52 -37.99
N LEU A 57 8.23 -3.42 -37.81
CA LEU A 57 8.67 -4.32 -38.88
C LEU A 57 7.54 -5.21 -39.42
N SER A 58 6.69 -5.73 -38.53
CA SER A 58 5.53 -6.59 -38.90
C SER A 58 4.51 -5.84 -39.79
N GLN A 59 4.47 -4.52 -39.69
CA GLN A 59 3.56 -3.67 -40.48
C GLN A 59 4.24 -2.90 -41.61
N GLY A 60 5.53 -3.14 -41.85
CA GLY A 60 6.30 -2.42 -42.86
C GLY A 60 6.54 -0.94 -42.54
N VAL A 61 6.43 -0.56 -41.26
CA VAL A 61 6.72 0.79 -40.76
C VAL A 61 8.19 0.86 -40.35
N SER A 62 8.85 1.95 -40.63
CA SER A 62 10.23 2.13 -40.18
C SER A 62 10.27 2.36 -38.63
N VAL A 63 11.35 1.88 -37.96
CA VAL A 63 11.52 2.08 -36.54
C VAL A 63 11.55 3.57 -36.15
N PRO A 64 12.25 4.46 -36.88
CA PRO A 64 12.19 5.90 -36.57
C PRO A 64 10.78 6.49 -36.65
N GLU A 65 9.97 6.10 -37.63
CA GLU A 65 8.56 6.51 -37.73
C GLU A 65 7.74 6.04 -36.54
N ALA A 66 7.88 4.76 -36.18
CA ALA A 66 7.18 4.22 -35.01
C ALA A 66 7.56 4.94 -33.70
N LEU A 67 8.85 5.26 -33.51
CA LEU A 67 9.32 6.00 -32.33
C LEU A 67 8.79 7.45 -32.34
N ALA A 68 8.73 8.11 -33.48
CA ALA A 68 8.17 9.45 -33.62
C ALA A 68 6.68 9.46 -33.27
N GLU A 69 5.89 8.50 -33.80
CA GLU A 69 4.47 8.35 -33.43
C GLU A 69 4.27 8.13 -31.92
N LEU A 70 5.10 7.28 -31.29
CA LEU A 70 5.05 7.05 -29.84
C LEU A 70 5.35 8.33 -29.06
N SER A 71 6.31 9.13 -29.49
CA SER A 71 6.65 10.42 -28.88
C SER A 71 5.46 11.39 -28.92
N GLU A 72 4.74 11.47 -30.06
CA GLU A 72 3.53 12.28 -30.24
C GLU A 72 2.37 11.80 -29.37
N ILE A 73 2.19 10.50 -29.22
CA ILE A 73 1.20 9.91 -28.30
C ILE A 73 1.49 10.31 -26.86
N GLY A 74 2.77 10.54 -26.51
CA GLY A 74 3.16 10.96 -25.17
C GLY A 74 4.04 9.96 -24.44
N VAL A 75 4.58 8.94 -25.11
CA VAL A 75 5.69 8.14 -24.58
C VAL A 75 6.88 9.07 -24.34
N LYS A 76 7.56 8.91 -23.21
CA LYS A 76 8.68 9.78 -22.80
C LYS A 76 10.00 9.05 -22.69
N ALA A 77 9.96 7.72 -22.59
CA ALA A 77 11.17 6.93 -22.51
C ALA A 77 11.01 5.57 -23.21
N ILE A 78 12.14 5.02 -23.65
CA ILE A 78 12.23 3.67 -24.23
C ILE A 78 13.18 2.84 -23.37
N ALA A 79 12.75 1.63 -23.05
CA ALA A 79 13.59 0.64 -22.37
C ALA A 79 14.42 -0.14 -23.37
N LEU A 80 15.74 -0.06 -23.23
CA LEU A 80 16.72 -0.80 -24.00
C LEU A 80 17.34 -1.90 -23.13
N ASN A 81 17.21 -3.14 -23.57
CA ASN A 81 17.89 -4.26 -22.93
C ASN A 81 19.35 -4.31 -23.39
N GLU A 82 20.23 -4.74 -22.49
CA GLU A 82 21.60 -5.04 -22.90
C GLU A 82 21.62 -6.13 -23.95
N LYS A 83 22.65 -6.08 -24.79
CA LYS A 83 23.00 -7.11 -25.76
C LYS A 83 24.13 -7.96 -25.23
N THR A 84 24.23 -9.16 -25.73
CA THR A 84 25.37 -10.05 -25.54
C THR A 84 26.14 -10.22 -26.84
N ALA A 85 27.38 -10.67 -26.78
CA ALA A 85 28.09 -11.05 -28.00
C ALA A 85 27.38 -12.22 -28.73
N GLY A 86 26.66 -13.06 -27.97
CA GLY A 86 25.77 -14.09 -28.52
C GLY A 86 24.63 -13.53 -29.38
N ASP A 87 24.08 -12.36 -29.05
CA ASP A 87 23.04 -11.70 -29.86
C ASP A 87 23.60 -11.20 -31.19
N LEU A 88 24.82 -10.61 -31.17
CA LEU A 88 25.50 -10.18 -32.43
C LEU A 88 25.83 -11.37 -33.31
N ILE A 89 26.21 -12.50 -32.70
CA ILE A 89 26.51 -13.74 -33.46
C ILE A 89 25.21 -14.31 -34.04
N SER A 90 24.15 -14.36 -33.28
CA SER A 90 22.86 -14.93 -33.69
C SER A 90 22.18 -14.09 -34.78
N SER A 91 22.38 -12.77 -34.78
CA SER A 91 21.86 -11.86 -35.79
C SER A 91 22.75 -11.82 -37.07
N GLY A 92 23.88 -12.51 -37.07
CA GLY A 92 24.83 -12.53 -38.19
C GLY A 92 25.67 -11.27 -38.36
N GLN A 93 25.63 -10.35 -37.38
CA GLN A 93 26.51 -9.14 -37.40
C GLN A 93 27.96 -9.51 -37.13
N VAL A 94 28.19 -10.56 -36.37
CA VAL A 94 29.50 -11.11 -36.06
C VAL A 94 29.49 -12.61 -36.38
N SER A 95 30.54 -13.12 -36.97
CA SER A 95 30.75 -14.54 -37.25
C SER A 95 31.91 -15.09 -36.41
N VAL A 96 31.71 -16.30 -35.87
CA VAL A 96 32.77 -17.03 -35.14
C VAL A 96 33.00 -18.36 -35.84
N THR A 97 34.20 -18.54 -36.39
CA THR A 97 34.62 -19.72 -37.16
C THR A 97 35.92 -20.30 -36.62
N PRO A 98 36.14 -21.61 -36.73
CA PRO A 98 37.45 -22.17 -36.35
C PRO A 98 38.56 -21.41 -37.08
N SER A 99 39.66 -21.10 -36.36
CA SER A 99 40.83 -20.46 -36.95
C SER A 99 41.43 -21.39 -37.97
N PRO A 100 41.79 -20.91 -39.21
CA PRO A 100 42.49 -21.75 -40.15
C PRO A 100 43.84 -22.12 -39.55
N GLN A 101 44.15 -23.42 -39.58
CA GLN A 101 45.39 -23.99 -38.99
C GLN A 101 46.61 -23.21 -39.50
N THR A 102 47.35 -22.65 -38.56
CA THR A 102 48.69 -22.17 -38.85
C THR A 102 49.67 -23.36 -38.95
N THR A 103 50.45 -23.40 -39.96
CA THR A 103 51.52 -24.24 -40.48
C THR A 103 52.38 -25.11 -39.54
N ARG A 104 51.92 -25.52 -38.35
CA ARG A 104 52.71 -26.35 -37.42
C ARG A 104 51.95 -27.57 -36.78
N GLY A 105 50.97 -28.11 -37.49
CA GLY A 105 50.47 -29.46 -37.11
C GLY A 105 49.80 -29.66 -35.74
N LEU A 106 49.60 -28.65 -34.97
CA LEU A 106 48.83 -28.64 -33.73
C LEU A 106 47.46 -28.03 -33.99
N ALA A 107 46.40 -28.76 -33.72
CA ALA A 107 45.02 -28.21 -33.75
C ALA A 107 44.95 -27.08 -32.72
N SER A 108 44.88 -25.82 -33.21
CA SER A 108 44.63 -24.71 -32.30
C SER A 108 43.13 -24.74 -31.95
N ASN A 109 42.78 -24.74 -30.69
CA ASN A 109 41.39 -24.57 -30.20
C ASN A 109 40.90 -23.12 -30.35
N GLU A 110 41.55 -22.36 -31.24
CA GLU A 110 41.25 -20.95 -31.46
C GLU A 110 40.14 -20.76 -32.46
N PHE A 111 39.27 -19.81 -32.20
CA PHE A 111 38.17 -19.37 -33.06
C PHE A 111 38.40 -17.93 -33.52
N LEU A 112 38.20 -17.71 -34.80
CA LEU A 112 38.30 -16.40 -35.43
C LEU A 112 36.95 -15.69 -35.36
N ILE A 113 36.96 -14.49 -34.77
CA ILE A 113 35.81 -13.59 -34.69
C ILE A 113 35.96 -12.55 -35.83
N THR A 114 34.92 -12.45 -36.68
CA THR A 114 34.89 -11.50 -37.80
C THR A 114 33.58 -10.72 -37.81
N GLY A 115 33.65 -9.43 -38.11
CA GLY A 115 32.51 -8.52 -38.17
C GLY A 115 32.92 -7.12 -38.58
N ARG A 116 32.03 -6.14 -38.40
CA ARG A 116 32.38 -4.74 -38.60
C ARG A 116 33.35 -4.29 -37.50
N ALA A 117 34.25 -3.36 -37.83
CA ALA A 117 35.24 -2.84 -36.89
C ALA A 117 34.59 -2.35 -35.56
N SER A 118 33.51 -1.61 -35.67
CA SER A 118 32.75 -1.10 -34.49
C SER A 118 32.24 -2.21 -33.60
N ASP A 119 31.73 -3.31 -34.16
CA ASP A 119 31.16 -4.41 -33.40
C ASP A 119 32.27 -5.21 -32.68
N LEU A 120 33.42 -5.36 -33.36
CA LEU A 120 34.59 -6.02 -32.77
C LEU A 120 35.25 -5.19 -31.66
N GLU A 121 35.34 -3.86 -31.85
CA GLU A 121 35.81 -2.93 -30.82
C GLU A 121 34.89 -2.97 -29.58
N TRP A 122 33.58 -3.02 -29.80
CA TRP A 122 32.60 -3.14 -28.71
C TRP A 122 32.78 -4.46 -27.94
N ILE A 123 32.85 -5.60 -28.62
CA ILE A 123 33.16 -6.89 -28.04
C ILE A 123 34.49 -6.85 -27.29
N GLN A 124 35.55 -6.29 -27.90
CA GLN A 124 36.87 -6.18 -27.28
C GLN A 124 36.83 -5.40 -25.98
N SER A 125 36.16 -4.24 -25.95
CA SER A 125 36.11 -3.39 -24.78
C SER A 125 35.27 -4.04 -23.62
N ALA A 126 34.18 -4.71 -23.97
CA ALA A 126 33.36 -5.45 -23.03
C ALA A 126 34.11 -6.66 -22.45
N TYR A 127 34.83 -7.39 -23.29
CA TYR A 127 35.66 -8.52 -22.86
C TYR A 127 36.77 -8.06 -21.94
N GLU A 128 37.50 -7.00 -22.29
CA GLU A 128 38.53 -6.41 -21.43
C GLU A 128 37.96 -5.93 -20.07
N ALA A 129 36.82 -5.28 -20.09
CA ALA A 129 36.15 -4.84 -18.86
C ALA A 129 35.78 -6.03 -17.96
N ARG A 130 35.38 -7.16 -18.55
CA ARG A 130 34.96 -8.36 -17.86
C ARG A 130 36.13 -9.17 -17.31
N THR A 131 37.14 -9.44 -18.13
CA THR A 131 38.24 -10.37 -17.84
C THR A 131 39.49 -9.66 -17.36
N GLY A 132 39.71 -8.42 -17.70
CA GLY A 132 40.95 -7.68 -17.52
C GLY A 132 41.93 -7.89 -18.64
N GLU A 133 41.62 -8.74 -19.63
CA GLU A 133 42.49 -9.13 -20.74
C GLU A 133 41.89 -8.72 -22.07
N LYS A 134 42.77 -8.52 -23.06
CA LYS A 134 42.36 -8.24 -24.46
C LYS A 134 42.33 -9.53 -25.24
N LEU A 135 41.34 -9.66 -26.13
CA LEU A 135 41.33 -10.69 -27.15
C LEU A 135 42.52 -10.45 -28.12
N LEU A 136 43.18 -11.52 -28.49
CA LEU A 136 44.29 -11.44 -29.42
C LEU A 136 43.82 -10.99 -30.79
N GLN A 137 44.61 -10.12 -31.45
CA GLN A 137 44.35 -9.72 -32.84
C GLN A 137 45.02 -10.69 -33.81
N SER A 138 44.26 -11.17 -34.78
CA SER A 138 44.83 -12.05 -35.81
C SER A 138 45.69 -11.27 -36.76
N GLY A 139 46.95 -11.63 -36.85
CA GLY A 139 47.95 -11.06 -37.82
C GLY A 139 47.91 -11.66 -39.24
N LEU A 140 46.82 -12.33 -39.62
CA LEU A 140 46.69 -12.91 -40.97
C LEU A 140 46.65 -11.81 -42.01
N GLY A 141 47.78 -11.60 -42.72
CA GLY A 141 47.97 -10.62 -43.75
C GLY A 141 46.97 -10.80 -44.91
N GLY A 142 46.26 -9.75 -45.23
CA GLY A 142 45.38 -9.62 -46.38
C GLY A 142 45.07 -8.14 -46.59
N ALA A 143 44.98 -7.72 -47.83
CA ALA A 143 44.88 -6.33 -48.27
C ALA A 143 43.58 -5.57 -47.89
N VAL A 144 42.84 -6.06 -46.88
CA VAL A 144 41.65 -5.39 -46.29
C VAL A 144 41.85 -5.31 -44.77
N PRO A 145 41.83 -4.13 -44.16
CA PRO A 145 41.94 -3.96 -42.73
C PRO A 145 40.64 -4.41 -42.04
N ARG A 146 40.36 -5.70 -42.03
CA ARG A 146 39.34 -6.27 -41.16
C ARG A 146 40.04 -6.63 -39.85
N GLN A 147 39.77 -5.90 -38.80
CA GLN A 147 40.16 -6.32 -37.47
C GLN A 147 39.55 -7.70 -37.22
N ARG A 148 40.38 -8.66 -36.83
CA ARG A 148 40.00 -10.04 -36.54
C ARG A 148 40.45 -10.33 -35.12
N LEU A 149 39.53 -10.80 -34.26
CA LEU A 149 39.85 -11.18 -32.92
C LEU A 149 39.87 -12.71 -32.81
N LEU A 150 40.64 -13.21 -31.86
CA LEU A 150 40.75 -14.64 -31.57
C LEU A 150 40.21 -14.93 -30.16
N THR A 151 39.48 -16.03 -30.02
CA THR A 151 39.06 -16.57 -28.73
C THR A 151 39.30 -18.08 -28.69
N ASP A 152 39.66 -18.61 -27.56
CA ASP A 152 39.78 -20.05 -27.26
C ASP A 152 38.49 -20.59 -26.64
N ASP A 153 37.62 -19.72 -26.08
CA ASP A 153 36.33 -20.06 -25.51
C ASP A 153 35.16 -19.29 -26.22
N PRO A 154 34.59 -19.85 -27.28
CA PRO A 154 33.48 -19.24 -27.98
C PRO A 154 32.16 -19.24 -27.17
N GLN A 155 32.02 -20.12 -26.18
CA GLN A 155 30.83 -20.15 -25.32
C GLN A 155 30.89 -19.03 -24.29
N PHE A 156 32.05 -18.84 -23.67
CA PHE A 156 32.26 -17.70 -22.77
C PHE A 156 32.08 -16.38 -23.51
N LEU A 157 32.66 -16.26 -24.73
CA LEU A 157 32.47 -15.08 -25.58
C LEU A 157 31.00 -14.75 -25.80
N ARG A 158 30.16 -15.74 -26.11
CA ARG A 158 28.70 -15.54 -26.27
C ARG A 158 28.02 -14.96 -25.05
N SER A 159 28.52 -15.25 -23.86
CA SER A 159 27.99 -14.79 -22.59
C SER A 159 28.41 -13.37 -22.20
N ILE A 160 29.35 -12.77 -22.95
CA ILE A 160 29.83 -11.42 -22.67
C ILE A 160 28.70 -10.40 -22.92
N THR A 161 28.35 -9.66 -21.88
CA THR A 161 27.37 -8.58 -21.96
C THR A 161 28.03 -7.33 -22.52
N LEU A 162 27.38 -6.72 -23.49
CA LEU A 162 27.90 -5.58 -24.25
C LEU A 162 27.28 -4.24 -23.86
N GLY A 163 26.35 -4.23 -22.90
CA GLY A 163 25.53 -3.07 -22.60
C GLY A 163 24.44 -2.83 -23.64
N ILE A 164 23.91 -1.62 -23.69
CA ILE A 164 22.86 -1.25 -24.67
C ILE A 164 23.45 -1.00 -26.06
N ASP A 165 22.70 -1.36 -27.11
CA ASP A 165 23.11 -1.17 -28.49
C ASP A 165 23.22 0.33 -28.82
N PRO A 166 24.42 0.80 -29.28
CA PRO A 166 24.64 2.20 -29.60
C PRO A 166 23.74 2.72 -30.74
N ALA A 167 23.42 1.86 -31.74
CA ALA A 167 22.55 2.23 -32.85
C ALA A 167 21.08 2.36 -32.40
N GLU A 168 20.58 1.42 -31.57
CA GLU A 168 19.26 1.51 -30.99
C GLU A 168 19.15 2.74 -30.07
N ALA A 169 20.17 3.01 -29.26
CA ALA A 169 20.23 4.19 -28.37
C ALA A 169 20.22 5.50 -29.20
N LYS A 170 20.89 5.53 -30.34
CA LYS A 170 20.85 6.69 -31.23
C LYS A 170 19.45 6.94 -31.78
N LEU A 171 18.76 5.90 -32.27
CA LEU A 171 17.40 6.03 -32.81
C LEU A 171 16.43 6.59 -31.76
N VAL A 172 16.54 6.14 -30.48
CA VAL A 172 15.71 6.61 -29.38
C VAL A 172 15.97 8.10 -29.09
N ARG A 173 17.24 8.52 -29.03
CA ARG A 173 17.60 9.93 -28.82
C ARG A 173 17.17 10.83 -30.00
N ASP A 174 17.35 10.38 -31.22
CA ASP A 174 16.94 11.12 -32.41
C ASP A 174 15.43 11.36 -32.45
N ALA A 175 14.64 10.47 -31.83
CA ALA A 175 13.19 10.63 -31.61
C ALA A 175 12.83 11.53 -30.39
N GLY A 176 13.82 12.09 -29.69
CA GLY A 176 13.60 12.94 -28.51
C GLY A 176 13.08 12.18 -27.28
N LEU A 177 13.39 10.87 -27.16
CA LEU A 177 12.96 10.01 -26.08
C LEU A 177 14.12 9.70 -25.12
N ALA A 178 13.84 9.67 -23.81
CA ALA A 178 14.79 9.26 -22.80
C ALA A 178 15.07 7.75 -22.86
N ILE A 179 16.24 7.33 -22.41
CA ILE A 179 16.65 5.92 -22.42
C ILE A 179 16.61 5.34 -21.00
N VAL A 180 15.88 4.22 -20.85
CA VAL A 180 15.93 3.36 -19.66
C VAL A 180 16.82 2.17 -20.01
N GLY A 181 18.09 2.21 -19.58
CA GLY A 181 19.03 1.12 -19.81
C GLY A 181 18.81 -0.04 -18.85
N ARG A 182 18.66 -1.25 -19.39
CA ARG A 182 18.44 -2.45 -18.60
C ARG A 182 19.66 -3.35 -18.68
N ILE A 183 20.37 -3.48 -17.56
CA ILE A 183 21.61 -4.26 -17.43
C ILE A 183 21.40 -5.37 -16.42
N ALA A 184 21.82 -6.59 -16.75
CA ALA A 184 21.80 -7.73 -15.85
C ALA A 184 23.04 -7.76 -14.94
N ASN A 185 23.03 -8.68 -13.98
CA ASN A 185 24.16 -8.99 -13.12
C ASN A 185 24.77 -10.35 -13.52
N PRO A 186 25.68 -10.41 -14.49
CA PRO A 186 26.25 -11.68 -14.92
C PRO A 186 27.21 -12.25 -13.86
N ILE A 187 27.36 -13.59 -13.82
CA ILE A 187 28.31 -14.28 -12.95
C ILE A 187 29.73 -13.76 -13.18
N GLY A 188 30.48 -13.47 -12.12
CA GLY A 188 31.84 -12.93 -12.20
C GLY A 188 31.89 -11.42 -12.49
N THR A 189 30.83 -10.69 -12.16
CA THR A 189 30.82 -9.21 -12.14
C THR A 189 31.96 -8.71 -11.24
N SER A 190 32.72 -7.72 -11.72
CA SER A 190 33.84 -7.09 -11.03
C SER A 190 33.64 -5.57 -10.96
N PRO A 191 34.36 -4.85 -10.08
CA PRO A 191 34.31 -3.39 -10.06
C PRO A 191 34.53 -2.75 -11.43
N ARG A 192 35.51 -3.23 -12.19
CA ARG A 192 35.82 -2.76 -13.54
C ARG A 192 34.62 -2.95 -14.50
N SER A 193 33.98 -4.12 -14.45
CA SER A 193 32.82 -4.37 -15.32
C SER A 193 31.60 -3.54 -14.93
N ILE A 194 31.44 -3.21 -13.64
CA ILE A 194 30.39 -2.29 -13.17
C ILE A 194 30.66 -0.89 -13.73
N ASP A 195 31.86 -0.37 -13.57
CA ASP A 195 32.24 0.97 -14.05
C ASP A 195 32.05 1.08 -15.57
N TRP A 196 32.46 0.05 -16.30
CA TRP A 196 32.29 -0.01 -17.74
C TRP A 196 30.82 0.01 -18.14
N ASN A 197 29.98 -0.88 -17.56
CA ASN A 197 28.56 -0.97 -17.87
C ASN A 197 27.80 0.35 -17.60
N LEU A 198 28.02 0.95 -16.43
CA LEU A 198 27.37 2.20 -16.07
C LEU A 198 27.90 3.39 -16.89
N GLY A 199 29.20 3.37 -17.21
CA GLY A 199 29.84 4.33 -18.13
C GLY A 199 29.28 4.22 -19.55
N GLU A 200 29.06 3.02 -20.07
CA GLU A 200 28.44 2.80 -21.39
C GLU A 200 26.99 3.30 -21.43
N LEU A 201 26.20 3.02 -20.38
CA LEU A 201 24.86 3.59 -20.28
C LEU A 201 24.89 5.11 -20.41
N LYS A 202 25.77 5.78 -19.68
CA LYS A 202 25.91 7.24 -19.72
C LYS A 202 26.40 7.72 -21.08
N ARG A 203 27.41 7.06 -21.67
CA ARG A 203 27.96 7.39 -22.95
C ARG A 203 26.92 7.34 -24.07
N HIS A 204 26.00 6.38 -23.99
CA HIS A 204 24.90 6.24 -24.94
C HIS A 204 23.67 7.05 -24.61
N GLY A 205 23.75 7.91 -23.57
CA GLY A 205 22.71 8.88 -23.22
C GLY A 205 21.57 8.29 -22.39
N ALA A 206 21.81 7.16 -21.69
CA ALA A 206 20.82 6.68 -20.74
C ALA A 206 20.73 7.61 -19.52
N GLU A 207 19.52 7.84 -19.08
CA GLU A 207 19.21 8.64 -17.89
C GLU A 207 18.84 7.74 -16.70
N TYR A 208 18.31 6.55 -17.01
CA TYR A 208 17.77 5.63 -16.03
C TYR A 208 18.45 4.27 -16.13
N TYR A 209 18.71 3.67 -14.95
CA TYR A 209 19.13 2.29 -14.83
C TYR A 209 18.01 1.45 -14.22
N LEU A 210 17.56 0.43 -14.94
CA LEU A 210 16.59 -0.59 -14.51
C LEU A 210 17.27 -1.96 -14.52
N PRO A 211 17.37 -2.69 -13.42
CA PRO A 211 17.93 -4.04 -13.42
C PRO A 211 17.22 -4.97 -14.41
N LEU A 212 17.98 -5.80 -15.12
CA LEU A 212 17.47 -6.87 -15.97
C LEU A 212 17.65 -8.20 -15.24
N GLY A 213 16.55 -8.89 -14.90
CA GLY A 213 16.56 -10.11 -14.11
C GLY A 213 16.30 -9.86 -12.62
N ASP A 214 16.78 -10.79 -11.76
CA ASP A 214 16.39 -10.86 -10.37
C ASP A 214 17.40 -10.21 -9.40
N ALA A 215 18.47 -9.60 -9.92
CA ALA A 215 19.53 -9.00 -9.11
C ALA A 215 20.00 -7.67 -9.72
N VAL A 216 20.40 -6.73 -8.86
CA VAL A 216 21.08 -5.50 -9.29
C VAL A 216 22.51 -5.83 -9.73
N LEU A 217 23.08 -5.02 -10.61
CA LEU A 217 24.50 -5.13 -10.97
C LEU A 217 25.37 -5.09 -9.72
N GLY A 218 26.32 -6.03 -9.58
CA GLY A 218 27.17 -6.16 -8.40
C GLY A 218 26.48 -6.69 -7.14
N ASP A 219 25.35 -7.40 -7.28
CA ASP A 219 24.61 -7.98 -6.16
C ASP A 219 25.49 -8.72 -5.15
N ARG A 220 25.10 -8.63 -3.89
CA ARG A 220 25.75 -9.07 -2.65
C ARG A 220 26.96 -8.21 -2.26
N GLU A 221 28.13 -8.40 -2.87
CA GLU A 221 29.39 -7.82 -2.36
C GLU A 221 29.69 -6.43 -2.95
N LEU A 222 29.32 -6.18 -4.20
CA LEU A 222 29.70 -4.98 -4.95
C LEU A 222 28.59 -3.94 -5.08
N VAL A 223 27.46 -4.08 -4.35
CA VAL A 223 26.35 -3.14 -4.42
C VAL A 223 26.78 -1.70 -4.07
N ASP A 224 27.71 -1.54 -3.11
CA ASP A 224 28.22 -0.20 -2.75
C ASP A 224 29.00 0.44 -3.92
N HIS A 225 29.74 -0.38 -4.67
CA HIS A 225 30.45 0.09 -5.87
C HIS A 225 29.46 0.49 -6.96
N THR A 226 28.39 -0.28 -7.16
CA THR A 226 27.29 0.09 -8.08
C THR A 226 26.63 1.40 -7.66
N ILE A 227 26.40 1.63 -6.37
CA ILE A 227 25.85 2.90 -5.87
C ILE A 227 26.76 4.08 -6.26
N GLN A 228 28.07 3.95 -6.06
CA GLN A 228 29.06 4.96 -6.44
C GLN A 228 29.07 5.18 -7.96
N GLY A 229 29.00 4.10 -8.75
CA GLY A 229 28.94 4.17 -10.20
C GLY A 229 27.67 4.84 -10.71
N LEU A 230 26.52 4.61 -10.09
CA LEU A 230 25.27 5.30 -10.42
C LEU A 230 25.36 6.80 -10.10
N GLU A 231 26.01 7.15 -9.00
CA GLU A 231 26.19 8.54 -8.57
C GLU A 231 27.13 9.29 -9.51
N SER A 232 28.30 8.73 -9.79
CA SER A 232 29.31 9.35 -10.66
C SER A 232 28.84 9.53 -12.10
N ASN A 233 27.97 8.66 -12.59
CA ASN A 233 27.36 8.77 -13.93
C ASN A 233 26.04 9.55 -13.94
N GLY A 234 25.51 10.00 -12.79
CA GLY A 234 24.26 10.73 -12.68
C GLY A 234 23.05 9.93 -13.16
N LEU A 235 23.06 8.59 -12.98
CA LEU A 235 21.99 7.70 -13.37
C LEU A 235 20.92 7.62 -12.28
N ILE A 236 19.66 7.72 -12.67
CA ILE A 236 18.49 7.53 -11.81
C ILE A 236 18.19 6.03 -11.72
N TYR A 237 18.08 5.52 -10.49
CA TYR A 237 17.70 4.13 -10.26
C TYR A 237 16.20 3.94 -10.45
N VAL A 238 15.80 2.88 -11.16
CA VAL A 238 14.39 2.53 -11.39
C VAL A 238 14.05 1.29 -10.58
N ALA A 239 13.20 1.46 -9.56
CA ALA A 239 12.71 0.37 -8.71
C ALA A 239 11.40 -0.20 -9.27
N ALA A 240 11.43 -1.45 -9.71
CA ALA A 240 10.25 -2.12 -10.26
C ALA A 240 9.28 -2.53 -9.14
N GLU A 241 8.00 -2.17 -9.27
CA GLU A 241 6.96 -2.63 -8.35
C GLU A 241 6.77 -4.14 -8.51
N PHE A 242 6.58 -4.83 -7.38
CA PHE A 242 6.48 -6.30 -7.30
C PHE A 242 7.74 -7.07 -7.72
N GLY A 243 8.82 -6.40 -8.12
CA GLY A 243 10.14 -7.00 -8.27
C GLY A 243 10.73 -7.35 -6.90
N LYS A 244 11.28 -8.55 -6.77
CA LYS A 244 12.11 -8.93 -5.62
C LYS A 244 13.56 -8.97 -6.07
N THR A 245 14.05 -7.80 -6.51
CA THR A 245 15.41 -7.68 -7.04
C THR A 245 16.41 -7.75 -5.88
N SER A 246 17.29 -8.74 -5.90
CA SER A 246 18.32 -8.88 -4.89
C SER A 246 19.28 -7.68 -4.93
N GLY A 247 19.68 -7.17 -3.76
CA GLY A 247 20.53 -5.97 -3.64
C GLY A 247 19.82 -4.63 -3.77
N GLU A 248 18.57 -4.58 -4.25
CA GLU A 248 17.79 -3.34 -4.47
C GLU A 248 17.64 -2.52 -3.19
N SER A 249 17.31 -3.17 -2.06
CA SER A 249 17.09 -2.50 -0.77
C SER A 249 18.26 -1.64 -0.33
N LYS A 250 19.50 -2.04 -0.65
CA LYS A 250 20.72 -1.31 -0.31
C LYS A 250 20.88 -0.06 -1.19
N ILE A 251 20.62 -0.18 -2.51
CA ILE A 251 20.66 0.96 -3.44
C ILE A 251 19.62 1.99 -3.02
N VAL A 252 18.40 1.54 -2.88
CA VAL A 252 17.27 2.40 -2.54
C VAL A 252 17.44 3.02 -1.15
N GLY A 253 17.96 2.27 -0.17
CA GLY A 253 18.25 2.79 1.16
C GLY A 253 19.18 4.01 1.16
N LYS A 254 20.16 4.04 0.24
CA LYS A 254 21.14 5.13 0.13
C LYS A 254 20.78 6.21 -0.91
N ARG A 255 19.92 5.91 -1.89
CA ARG A 255 19.61 6.79 -3.02
C ARG A 255 18.11 6.99 -3.22
N GLN A 256 17.36 7.15 -2.14
CA GLN A 256 15.89 7.36 -2.20
C GLN A 256 15.51 8.58 -3.05
N ASP A 257 16.29 9.65 -2.95
CA ASP A 257 16.15 10.92 -3.68
C ASP A 257 16.54 10.84 -5.15
N GLN A 258 17.16 9.74 -5.59
CA GLN A 258 17.54 9.42 -6.96
C GLN A 258 16.87 8.12 -7.44
N THR A 259 15.73 7.78 -6.85
CA THR A 259 14.98 6.57 -7.21
C THR A 259 13.59 6.92 -7.73
N VAL A 260 13.21 6.32 -8.84
CA VAL A 260 11.87 6.38 -9.43
C VAL A 260 11.24 5.00 -9.39
N ARG A 261 9.96 4.92 -8.98
CA ARG A 261 9.22 3.65 -9.04
C ARG A 261 8.60 3.43 -10.42
N LEU A 262 8.72 2.19 -10.88
CA LEU A 262 8.16 1.72 -12.14
C LEU A 262 7.09 0.64 -11.89
N HIS A 263 5.97 0.75 -12.59
CA HIS A 263 4.97 -0.33 -12.69
C HIS A 263 5.05 -0.99 -14.07
N ALA A 264 5.12 -2.32 -14.05
CA ALA A 264 5.00 -3.15 -15.24
C ALA A 264 4.04 -4.31 -14.93
N ALA A 265 3.02 -4.50 -15.74
CA ALA A 265 2.18 -5.68 -15.65
C ALA A 265 2.81 -6.86 -16.40
N GLN A 266 2.61 -8.07 -15.89
CA GLN A 266 3.10 -9.27 -16.56
C GLN A 266 2.25 -9.59 -17.80
N ALA A 267 2.85 -10.03 -18.90
CA ALA A 267 2.14 -10.35 -20.13
C ALA A 267 1.04 -11.40 -19.94
N ALA A 268 1.31 -12.45 -19.16
CA ALA A 268 0.33 -13.50 -18.84
C ALA A 268 -0.89 -12.99 -18.05
N GLU A 269 -0.72 -11.90 -17.28
CA GLU A 269 -1.82 -11.26 -16.57
C GLU A 269 -2.64 -10.39 -17.53
N LEU A 270 -1.97 -9.60 -18.38
CA LEU A 270 -2.63 -8.73 -19.36
C LEU A 270 -3.51 -9.50 -20.34
N GLN A 271 -3.09 -10.67 -20.77
CA GLN A 271 -3.88 -11.56 -21.67
C GLN A 271 -5.23 -11.98 -21.08
N ARG A 272 -5.37 -11.97 -19.76
CA ARG A 272 -6.61 -12.35 -19.06
C ARG A 272 -7.51 -11.16 -18.72
N MET A 273 -7.06 -9.94 -19.00
CA MET A 273 -7.76 -8.71 -18.62
C MET A 273 -8.49 -8.10 -19.82
N ALA A 274 -9.66 -7.53 -19.57
CA ALA A 274 -10.32 -6.69 -20.55
C ALA A 274 -9.51 -5.40 -20.81
N PRO A 275 -9.50 -4.84 -22.04
CA PRO A 275 -8.73 -3.65 -22.37
C PRO A 275 -8.93 -2.47 -21.40
N ALA A 276 -10.18 -2.18 -21.03
CA ALA A 276 -10.48 -1.11 -20.06
C ALA A 276 -9.85 -1.37 -18.67
N ALA A 277 -9.79 -2.63 -18.22
CA ALA A 277 -9.17 -3.01 -16.96
C ALA A 277 -7.65 -2.86 -17.00
N ILE A 278 -7.04 -3.06 -18.18
CA ILE A 278 -5.60 -2.81 -18.39
C ILE A 278 -5.30 -1.32 -18.24
N VAL A 279 -6.07 -0.46 -18.91
CA VAL A 279 -5.94 1.00 -18.80
C VAL A 279 -6.07 1.44 -17.34
N GLU A 280 -7.14 1.00 -16.68
CA GLU A 280 -7.39 1.33 -15.27
C GLU A 280 -6.26 0.89 -14.35
N ARG A 281 -5.67 -0.28 -14.58
CA ARG A 281 -4.54 -0.78 -13.79
C ARG A 281 -3.34 0.16 -13.84
N TYR A 282 -2.95 0.63 -15.03
CA TYR A 282 -1.83 1.55 -15.20
C TYR A 282 -2.13 2.94 -14.61
N VAL A 283 -3.33 3.46 -14.85
CA VAL A 283 -3.77 4.75 -14.30
C VAL A 283 -3.80 4.70 -12.77
N LYS A 284 -4.40 3.65 -12.18
CA LYS A 284 -4.39 3.46 -10.71
C LYS A 284 -2.99 3.30 -10.13
N ALA A 285 -2.05 2.68 -10.84
CA ALA A 285 -0.67 2.57 -10.37
C ALA A 285 -0.04 3.97 -10.18
N ALA A 286 -0.21 4.86 -11.12
CA ALA A 286 0.30 6.23 -11.03
C ALA A 286 -0.44 7.06 -9.98
N ARG A 287 -1.80 6.99 -9.97
CA ARG A 287 -2.65 7.78 -9.07
C ARG A 287 -2.54 7.35 -7.61
N GLU A 288 -2.63 6.04 -7.33
CA GLU A 288 -2.82 5.52 -5.97
C GLU A 288 -1.54 5.04 -5.28
N ARG A 289 -0.43 4.86 -6.03
CA ARG A 289 0.79 4.24 -5.50
C ARG A 289 2.06 5.06 -5.69
N ASN A 290 1.94 6.33 -6.03
CA ASN A 290 3.08 7.23 -6.27
C ASN A 290 4.08 6.71 -7.31
N ILE A 291 3.61 5.94 -8.30
CA ILE A 291 4.43 5.46 -9.41
C ILE A 291 4.55 6.58 -10.44
N ARG A 292 5.77 6.79 -10.96
CA ARG A 292 6.06 7.85 -11.92
C ARG A 292 6.58 7.32 -13.25
N MET A 293 6.80 6.01 -13.35
CA MET A 293 7.20 5.34 -14.58
C MET A 293 6.31 4.14 -14.85
N LEU A 294 5.72 4.06 -16.04
CA LEU A 294 4.81 3.00 -16.44
C LEU A 294 5.40 2.30 -17.67
N LEU A 295 5.91 1.09 -17.49
CA LEU A 295 6.36 0.24 -18.60
C LEU A 295 5.16 -0.49 -19.19
N ILE A 296 4.69 0.02 -20.33
CA ILE A 296 3.50 -0.50 -21.00
C ILE A 296 3.90 -1.68 -21.87
N ARG A 297 3.25 -2.81 -21.62
CA ARG A 297 3.37 -4.01 -22.44
C ARG A 297 2.09 -4.24 -23.21
N PRO A 298 2.15 -4.72 -24.46
CA PRO A 298 0.96 -5.10 -25.20
C PRO A 298 0.27 -6.30 -24.52
N ALA A 299 -1.05 -6.32 -24.58
CA ALA A 299 -1.84 -7.45 -24.08
C ALA A 299 -1.72 -8.68 -24.99
N SER A 300 -1.59 -8.44 -26.29
CA SER A 300 -1.38 -9.46 -27.33
C SER A 300 -0.49 -8.91 -28.42
N ALA A 301 0.33 -9.77 -28.99
CA ALA A 301 1.13 -9.46 -30.20
C ALA A 301 0.50 -10.04 -31.47
N SER A 302 -0.69 -10.66 -31.37
CA SER A 302 -1.28 -11.49 -32.43
C SER A 302 -2.39 -10.81 -33.25
N GLY A 303 -2.53 -9.48 -33.16
CA GLY A 303 -3.48 -8.71 -33.98
C GLY A 303 -2.98 -8.46 -35.41
N GLU A 304 -3.87 -8.13 -36.34
CA GLU A 304 -3.49 -7.72 -37.71
C GLU A 304 -2.67 -6.42 -37.74
N LYS A 305 -2.89 -5.54 -36.77
CA LYS A 305 -2.21 -4.24 -36.64
C LYS A 305 -1.69 -4.02 -35.22
N PRO A 306 -0.68 -4.80 -34.78
CA PRO A 306 -0.21 -4.75 -33.40
C PRO A 306 0.32 -3.38 -32.94
N LEU A 307 0.97 -2.61 -33.82
CA LEU A 307 1.42 -1.24 -33.53
C LEU A 307 0.23 -0.31 -33.31
N GLY A 308 -0.81 -0.40 -34.15
CA GLY A 308 -2.02 0.42 -34.04
C GLY A 308 -2.81 0.12 -32.77
N GLU A 309 -2.92 -1.16 -32.38
CA GLU A 309 -3.55 -1.56 -31.10
C GLU A 309 -2.75 -1.09 -29.89
N PHE A 310 -1.42 -1.18 -29.97
CA PHE A 310 -0.54 -0.69 -28.91
C PHE A 310 -0.64 0.84 -28.78
N ASN A 311 -0.65 1.57 -29.88
CA ASN A 311 -0.82 3.01 -29.89
C ASN A 311 -2.19 3.45 -29.34
N LYS A 312 -3.26 2.68 -29.61
CA LYS A 312 -4.58 2.90 -29.01
C LYS A 312 -4.54 2.74 -27.50
N LEU A 313 -3.95 1.67 -26.98
CA LEU A 313 -3.76 1.43 -25.55
C LEU A 313 -3.01 2.59 -24.89
N LEU A 314 -1.93 3.07 -25.49
CA LEU A 314 -1.15 4.21 -24.97
C LEU A 314 -1.98 5.50 -24.92
N ARG A 315 -2.79 5.79 -25.96
CA ARG A 315 -3.72 6.95 -25.96
C ARG A 315 -4.77 6.87 -24.87
N GLU A 316 -5.36 5.70 -24.65
CA GLU A 316 -6.34 5.48 -23.60
C GLU A 316 -5.73 5.64 -22.19
N ILE A 317 -4.52 5.11 -21.96
CA ILE A 317 -3.78 5.32 -20.70
C ILE A 317 -3.47 6.81 -20.50
N ARG A 318 -2.99 7.49 -21.54
CA ARG A 318 -2.76 8.93 -21.51
C ARG A 318 -3.98 9.70 -21.07
N GLN A 319 -5.13 9.46 -21.72
CA GLN A 319 -6.39 10.12 -21.37
C GLN A 319 -6.78 9.89 -19.91
N GLY A 320 -6.63 8.67 -19.41
CA GLY A 320 -6.89 8.36 -18.01
C GLY A 320 -5.97 9.10 -17.04
N LEU A 321 -4.68 9.20 -17.35
CA LEU A 321 -3.70 9.93 -16.54
C LEU A 321 -3.99 11.44 -16.53
N GLU A 322 -4.28 12.04 -17.69
CA GLU A 322 -4.62 13.45 -17.82
C GLU A 322 -5.93 13.79 -17.09
N HIS A 323 -6.93 12.91 -17.15
CA HIS A 323 -8.18 13.04 -16.39
C HIS A 323 -7.93 13.09 -14.87
N ASP A 324 -6.97 12.30 -14.37
CA ASP A 324 -6.59 12.29 -12.95
C ASP A 324 -5.60 13.43 -12.60
N GLY A 325 -5.36 14.36 -13.52
CA GLY A 325 -4.51 15.54 -13.34
C GLY A 325 -3.02 15.23 -13.27
N LEU A 326 -2.61 14.07 -13.80
CA LEU A 326 -1.20 13.72 -14.00
C LEU A 326 -0.73 14.25 -15.36
N THR A 327 0.56 14.56 -15.50
CA THR A 327 1.13 15.12 -16.73
C THR A 327 2.15 14.16 -17.32
N LEU A 328 2.10 13.96 -18.64
CA LEU A 328 3.09 13.13 -19.34
C LEU A 328 4.37 13.91 -19.56
N LYS A 329 5.38 13.58 -18.76
CA LYS A 329 6.74 14.14 -18.82
C LYS A 329 7.73 13.06 -18.40
N GLU A 330 9.02 13.34 -18.57
CA GLU A 330 10.08 12.50 -18.01
C GLU A 330 9.86 12.31 -16.51
N ALA A 331 10.00 11.06 -16.06
CA ALA A 331 9.84 10.73 -14.65
C ALA A 331 11.01 11.30 -13.84
N ARG A 332 10.69 11.97 -12.76
CA ARG A 332 11.70 12.50 -11.82
C ARG A 332 11.52 11.91 -10.45
N PRO A 333 12.60 11.70 -9.71
CA PRO A 333 12.52 11.35 -8.30
C PRO A 333 11.71 12.38 -7.50
N PHE A 334 11.12 11.93 -6.40
CA PHE A 334 10.43 12.85 -5.49
C PHE A 334 11.45 13.63 -4.67
N ALA A 335 11.35 14.96 -4.73
CA ALA A 335 12.07 15.84 -3.82
C ALA A 335 11.25 16.01 -2.53
N MET A 336 11.74 15.48 -1.43
CA MET A 336 11.12 15.64 -0.12
C MET A 336 12.18 15.95 0.92
N SER A 337 12.00 17.07 1.63
CA SER A 337 12.85 17.40 2.76
C SER A 337 12.66 16.39 3.90
N GLU A 338 13.74 16.02 4.54
CA GLU A 338 13.65 15.17 5.72
C GLU A 338 12.89 15.87 6.85
N SER A 339 12.02 15.12 7.52
CA SER A 339 11.31 15.62 8.67
C SER A 339 12.26 15.76 9.87
N ASN A 340 12.20 16.91 10.55
CA ASN A 340 13.01 17.22 11.72
C ASN A 340 12.82 16.16 12.82
N SER A 341 13.92 15.65 13.37
CA SER A 341 13.89 14.66 14.46
C SER A 341 13.24 15.21 15.73
N LEU A 342 13.37 16.52 16.00
CA LEU A 342 12.69 17.16 17.11
C LEU A 342 11.17 17.13 16.93
N LEU A 343 10.67 17.40 15.72
CA LEU A 343 9.23 17.35 15.43
C LEU A 343 8.68 15.91 15.60
N LYS A 344 9.45 14.90 15.23
CA LYS A 344 9.09 13.49 15.45
C LYS A 344 9.11 13.11 16.93
N LEU A 345 10.07 13.63 17.70
CA LEU A 345 10.11 13.48 19.16
C LEU A 345 8.88 14.12 19.82
N LEU A 346 8.56 15.37 19.45
CA LEU A 346 7.38 16.06 19.98
C LEU A 346 6.08 15.31 19.64
N LEU A 347 5.98 14.77 18.43
CA LEU A 347 4.86 13.90 18.03
C LEU A 347 4.78 12.64 18.90
N GLY A 348 5.91 11.99 19.19
CA GLY A 348 6.00 10.85 20.10
C GLY A 348 5.53 11.20 21.51
N LEU A 349 5.99 12.32 22.06
CA LEU A 349 5.58 12.79 23.40
C LEU A 349 4.10 13.16 23.44
N ALA A 350 3.56 13.76 22.38
CA ALA A 350 2.15 14.12 22.31
C ALA A 350 1.23 12.89 22.33
N THR A 351 1.70 11.70 21.93
CA THR A 351 0.91 10.46 21.97
C THR A 351 0.91 9.78 23.33
N VAL A 352 1.85 10.12 24.21
CA VAL A 352 2.02 9.47 25.52
C VAL A 352 0.74 9.52 26.36
N PRO A 353 0.00 10.65 26.51
CA PRO A 353 -1.22 10.66 27.33
C PRO A 353 -2.29 9.68 26.86
N VAL A 354 -2.45 9.49 25.54
CA VAL A 354 -3.40 8.53 24.97
C VAL A 354 -2.98 7.10 25.30
N MET A 355 -1.70 6.77 25.07
CA MET A 355 -1.17 5.44 25.39
C MET A 355 -1.20 5.16 26.89
N ALA A 356 -0.85 6.15 27.74
CA ALA A 356 -0.89 6.04 29.19
C ALA A 356 -2.33 5.88 29.70
N PHE A 357 -3.30 6.56 29.09
CA PHE A 357 -4.71 6.36 29.40
C PHE A 357 -5.14 4.91 29.15
N VAL A 358 -4.81 4.34 27.98
CA VAL A 358 -5.12 2.94 27.67
C VAL A 358 -4.45 2.00 28.68
N ALA A 359 -3.15 2.18 28.93
CA ALA A 359 -2.42 1.39 29.92
C ALA A 359 -3.04 1.48 31.31
N SER A 360 -3.49 2.69 31.72
CA SER A 360 -4.15 2.89 33.04
C SER A 360 -5.51 2.21 33.16
N ARG A 361 -6.16 1.84 32.04
CA ARG A 361 -7.46 1.17 32.02
C ARG A 361 -7.38 -0.34 31.80
N LEU A 362 -6.32 -0.80 31.13
CA LEU A 362 -6.11 -2.22 30.89
C LEU A 362 -5.51 -2.95 32.09
N PHE A 363 -4.71 -2.25 32.90
CA PHE A 363 -4.06 -2.83 34.08
C PHE A 363 -4.64 -2.30 35.39
N SER A 364 -4.82 -3.20 36.36
CA SER A 364 -5.25 -2.83 37.70
C SER A 364 -4.24 -1.91 38.40
N PRO A 365 -4.71 -0.97 39.24
CA PRO A 365 -3.82 -0.09 39.99
C PRO A 365 -2.73 -0.86 40.76
N GLY A 366 -1.47 -0.52 40.49
CA GLY A 366 -0.32 -1.19 41.10
C GLY A 366 0.98 -1.02 40.29
N ARG A 367 1.96 -1.86 40.62
CA ARG A 367 3.30 -1.82 39.99
C ARG A 367 3.24 -2.03 38.49
N ILE A 368 2.39 -2.96 38.00
CA ILE A 368 2.25 -3.28 36.57
C ILE A 368 1.70 -2.07 35.80
N GLN A 369 0.64 -1.43 36.30
CA GLN A 369 0.08 -0.21 35.69
C GLN A 369 1.14 0.91 35.64
N THR A 370 1.84 1.13 36.76
CA THR A 370 2.88 2.15 36.82
C THR A 370 3.99 1.85 35.80
N ALA A 371 4.47 0.62 35.73
CA ALA A 371 5.49 0.23 34.75
C ALA A 371 5.00 0.39 33.30
N ALA A 372 3.75 0.01 33.00
CA ALA A 372 3.14 0.17 31.69
C ALA A 372 3.04 1.67 31.28
N VAL A 373 2.62 2.53 32.20
CA VAL A 373 2.56 3.99 31.96
C VAL A 373 3.96 4.58 31.73
N LEU A 374 4.94 4.18 32.54
CA LEU A 374 6.34 4.62 32.34
C LEU A 374 6.89 4.14 30.98
N ALA A 375 6.57 2.91 30.58
CA ALA A 375 6.97 2.37 29.29
C ALA A 375 6.43 3.21 28.12
N THR A 376 5.19 3.75 28.21
CA THR A 376 4.67 4.65 27.18
C THR A 376 5.45 5.95 27.09
N GLY A 377 5.89 6.50 28.23
CA GLY A 377 6.73 7.68 28.29
C GLY A 377 8.12 7.45 27.67
N LEU A 378 8.75 6.32 28.02
CA LEU A 378 10.04 5.92 27.44
C LEU A 378 9.92 5.70 25.92
N LEU A 379 8.84 5.06 25.48
CA LEU A 379 8.61 4.86 24.04
C LEU A 379 8.43 6.20 23.29
N GLY A 380 7.70 7.15 23.89
CA GLY A 380 7.58 8.50 23.35
C GLY A 380 8.92 9.22 23.22
N LEU A 381 9.79 9.14 24.23
CA LEU A 381 11.14 9.70 24.18
C LEU A 381 12.03 8.98 23.16
N ALA A 382 11.90 7.66 23.04
CA ALA A 382 12.72 6.85 22.14
C ALA A 382 12.50 7.20 20.65
N THR A 383 11.42 7.92 20.29
CA THR A 383 11.14 8.37 18.91
C THR A 383 12.18 9.31 18.32
N ILE A 384 13.09 9.86 19.13
CA ILE A 384 14.26 10.59 18.65
C ILE A 384 15.10 9.70 17.71
N SER A 385 15.20 8.42 18.03
CA SER A 385 15.87 7.41 17.20
C SER A 385 14.91 6.88 16.11
N ALA A 386 15.40 6.77 14.87
CA ALA A 386 14.63 6.27 13.74
C ALA A 386 14.10 4.85 13.96
N SER A 387 14.88 3.98 14.61
CA SER A 387 14.53 2.57 14.87
C SER A 387 13.32 2.42 15.80
N PHE A 388 13.09 3.37 16.71
CA PHE A 388 11.95 3.29 17.64
C PHE A 388 10.66 3.93 17.11
N ARG A 389 10.72 4.68 16.01
CA ARG A 389 9.54 5.33 15.40
C ARG A 389 8.50 4.32 14.94
N GLU A 390 8.92 3.18 14.39
CA GLU A 390 8.01 2.11 13.99
C GLU A 390 7.29 1.48 15.18
N TYR A 391 8.00 1.23 16.29
CA TYR A 391 7.40 0.70 17.52
C TYR A 391 6.38 1.67 18.13
N THR A 392 6.70 2.97 18.12
CA THR A 392 5.74 3.99 18.59
C THR A 392 4.53 4.10 17.68
N ALA A 393 4.74 4.04 16.35
CA ALA A 393 3.66 4.01 15.37
C ALA A 393 2.76 2.79 15.56
N LEU A 394 3.36 1.60 15.82
CA LEU A 394 2.62 0.38 16.11
C LEU A 394 1.82 0.50 17.41
N ALA A 395 2.45 0.94 18.50
CA ALA A 395 1.77 1.11 19.77
C ALA A 395 0.59 2.10 19.67
N ALA A 396 0.77 3.21 18.97
CA ALA A 396 -0.28 4.18 18.73
C ALA A 396 -1.39 3.64 17.83
N SER A 397 -1.05 2.91 16.76
CA SER A 397 -2.06 2.30 15.88
C SER A 397 -3.01 1.35 16.61
N ILE A 398 -2.54 0.74 17.69
CA ILE A 398 -3.31 -0.13 18.59
C ILE A 398 -4.04 0.71 19.66
N ALA A 399 -3.34 1.63 20.31
CA ALA A 399 -3.86 2.34 21.47
C ALA A 399 -4.97 3.35 21.14
N PHE A 400 -4.88 4.06 20.00
CA PHE A 400 -5.85 5.12 19.68
C PHE A 400 -7.27 4.60 19.44
N PRO A 401 -7.52 3.56 18.63
CA PRO A 401 -8.86 2.99 18.52
C PRO A 401 -9.39 2.51 19.87
N ILE A 402 -8.58 1.83 20.69
CA ILE A 402 -8.94 1.38 22.02
C ILE A 402 -9.28 2.56 22.94
N ALA A 403 -8.49 3.63 22.89
CA ALA A 403 -8.74 4.85 23.67
C ALA A 403 -10.10 5.47 23.34
N GLY A 404 -10.51 5.48 22.08
CA GLY A 404 -11.82 5.95 21.65
C GLY A 404 -12.97 5.16 22.29
N TYR A 405 -12.88 3.84 22.34
CA TYR A 405 -13.87 2.99 23.00
C TYR A 405 -13.83 3.12 24.53
N LEU A 406 -12.63 3.16 25.13
CA LEU A 406 -12.49 3.39 26.58
C LEU A 406 -13.01 4.77 26.97
N TRP A 407 -12.71 5.82 26.20
CA TRP A 407 -13.26 7.14 26.39
C TRP A 407 -14.78 7.13 26.27
N TRP A 408 -15.36 6.38 25.34
CA TRP A 408 -16.80 6.20 25.22
C TRP A 408 -17.38 5.51 26.45
N LEU A 409 -16.73 4.53 27.05
CA LEU A 409 -17.18 3.83 28.24
C LEU A 409 -17.10 4.67 29.54
N GLU A 410 -16.24 5.69 29.58
CA GLU A 410 -16.02 6.54 30.77
C GLU A 410 -17.08 7.64 30.96
N LYS A 411 -17.77 8.01 29.91
CA LYS A 411 -18.72 9.12 29.93
C LYS A 411 -20.16 8.62 29.76
N ASP A 412 -21.07 9.24 30.49
CA ASP A 412 -22.51 9.05 30.36
C ASP A 412 -22.98 9.63 28.98
N ARG A 413 -23.47 8.81 28.06
CA ARG A 413 -23.62 9.17 26.65
C ARG A 413 -25.04 9.48 26.29
N ARG A 414 -25.36 10.73 26.25
CA ARG A 414 -26.69 11.20 25.84
C ARG A 414 -26.87 11.37 24.32
N GLN A 415 -25.81 11.47 23.56
CA GLN A 415 -25.86 11.68 22.10
C GLN A 415 -25.03 10.65 21.35
N PHE A 416 -25.67 9.79 20.59
CA PHE A 416 -24.97 8.72 19.87
C PHE A 416 -24.03 9.24 18.77
N TRP A 417 -24.37 10.37 18.09
CA TRP A 417 -23.49 10.99 17.08
C TRP A 417 -22.16 11.45 17.67
N LEU A 418 -22.18 12.00 18.89
CA LEU A 418 -20.96 12.39 19.57
C LEU A 418 -20.09 11.17 19.89
N SER A 419 -20.72 10.03 20.18
CA SER A 419 -20.01 8.76 20.37
C SER A 419 -19.34 8.27 19.10
N VAL A 420 -20.05 8.26 17.97
CA VAL A 420 -19.53 7.89 16.65
C VAL A 420 -18.40 8.81 16.24
N ALA A 421 -18.60 10.13 16.34
CA ALA A 421 -17.61 11.14 16.00
C ALA A 421 -16.35 11.03 16.87
N GLY A 422 -16.52 10.89 18.19
CA GLY A 422 -15.40 10.78 19.13
C GLY A 422 -14.55 9.52 18.88
N ILE A 423 -15.19 8.34 18.81
CA ILE A 423 -14.47 7.09 18.52
C ILE A 423 -13.72 7.19 17.19
N SER A 424 -14.37 7.74 16.14
CA SER A 424 -13.75 7.90 14.81
C SER A 424 -12.62 8.93 14.82
N ALA A 425 -12.71 10.01 15.62
CA ALA A 425 -11.65 10.99 15.77
C ALA A 425 -10.39 10.38 16.39
N PHE A 426 -10.51 9.55 17.41
CA PHE A 426 -9.36 8.82 17.98
C PHE A 426 -8.70 7.95 16.94
N SER A 427 -9.45 7.15 16.20
CA SER A 427 -8.92 6.27 15.16
C SER A 427 -8.26 7.06 14.03
N PHE A 428 -8.85 8.18 13.60
CA PHE A 428 -8.30 9.03 12.56
C PHE A 428 -6.97 9.66 12.98
N VAL A 429 -6.91 10.24 14.18
CA VAL A 429 -5.67 10.83 14.70
C VAL A 429 -4.60 9.77 14.95
N GLY A 430 -4.99 8.56 15.39
CA GLY A 430 -4.08 7.42 15.46
C GLY A 430 -3.47 7.07 14.11
N GLY A 431 -4.26 7.09 13.04
CA GLY A 431 -3.77 6.92 11.67
C GLY A 431 -2.84 8.05 11.22
N LEU A 432 -3.20 9.32 11.50
CA LEU A 432 -2.34 10.49 11.22
C LEU A 432 -0.99 10.38 11.95
N GLN A 433 -1.00 9.92 13.20
CA GLN A 433 0.19 9.73 14.01
C GLN A 433 1.14 8.70 13.38
N VAL A 434 0.61 7.53 12.92
CA VAL A 434 1.40 6.52 12.23
C VAL A 434 2.05 7.12 10.98
N ALA A 435 1.26 7.75 10.12
CA ALA A 435 1.76 8.35 8.90
C ALA A 435 2.74 9.50 9.18
N GLY A 436 2.53 10.29 10.23
CA GLY A 436 3.40 11.38 10.65
C GLY A 436 4.76 10.91 11.17
N HIS A 437 4.83 9.81 11.94
CA HIS A 437 6.10 9.22 12.38
C HIS A 437 6.88 8.59 11.23
N LEU A 438 6.17 7.92 10.32
CA LEU A 438 6.75 7.19 9.20
C LEU A 438 6.78 8.03 7.92
N THR A 439 6.73 9.37 8.05
CA THR A 439 6.93 10.28 6.93
C THR A 439 8.38 10.21 6.46
N GLY A 440 8.59 9.77 5.20
CA GLY A 440 9.89 9.61 4.57
C GLY A 440 9.76 9.01 3.18
N LEU A 441 10.72 9.31 2.29
CA LEU A 441 10.71 8.80 0.91
C LEU A 441 10.65 7.27 0.85
N LYS A 442 11.38 6.58 1.73
CA LYS A 442 11.42 5.12 1.78
C LYS A 442 10.03 4.48 1.93
N TYR A 443 9.18 5.04 2.79
CA TYR A 443 7.80 4.55 2.98
C TYR A 443 6.87 5.02 1.85
N MET A 444 7.02 6.27 1.41
CA MET A 444 6.22 6.83 0.32
C MET A 444 6.44 6.07 -0.98
N LEU A 445 7.66 5.66 -1.25
CA LEU A 445 8.03 4.87 -2.42
C LEU A 445 7.84 3.36 -2.24
N HIS A 446 7.28 2.91 -1.09
CA HIS A 446 7.09 1.48 -0.77
C HIS A 446 8.39 0.65 -0.83
N LEU A 447 9.52 1.29 -0.50
CA LEU A 447 10.83 0.68 -0.46
C LEU A 447 11.11 0.05 0.91
N ASP A 448 10.38 0.56 1.91
CA ASP A 448 10.28 -0.02 3.24
C ASP A 448 8.80 -0.12 3.61
N ILE A 449 8.41 -1.19 4.29
CA ILE A 449 7.03 -1.49 4.62
C ILE A 449 6.87 -1.46 6.14
N PHE A 450 5.86 -0.74 6.61
CA PHE A 450 5.49 -0.81 8.02
C PHE A 450 5.04 -2.22 8.39
N THR A 451 5.89 -2.94 9.13
CA THR A 451 5.69 -4.36 9.46
C THR A 451 4.51 -4.60 10.41
N GLY A 452 4.06 -3.59 11.12
CA GLY A 452 2.96 -3.63 12.08
C GLY A 452 1.54 -3.66 11.50
N VAL A 453 1.37 -3.58 10.17
CA VAL A 453 0.05 -3.42 9.52
C VAL A 453 -0.96 -4.50 9.93
N LYS A 454 -0.57 -5.76 9.98
CA LYS A 454 -1.48 -6.86 10.37
C LYS A 454 -1.88 -6.75 11.85
N LEU A 455 -0.90 -6.49 12.72
CA LEU A 455 -1.13 -6.38 14.16
C LEU A 455 -1.99 -5.16 14.50
N SER A 456 -1.82 -4.03 13.81
CA SER A 456 -2.63 -2.82 13.98
C SER A 456 -4.12 -3.00 13.63
N VAL A 457 -4.46 -4.03 12.86
CA VAL A 457 -5.85 -4.38 12.55
C VAL A 457 -6.41 -5.37 13.55
N PHE A 458 -5.70 -6.48 13.81
CA PHE A 458 -6.26 -7.59 14.62
C PHE A 458 -6.31 -7.30 16.10
N LEU A 459 -5.21 -6.76 16.65
CA LEU A 459 -5.10 -6.60 18.10
C LEU A 459 -6.11 -5.61 18.69
N PRO A 460 -6.39 -4.44 18.09
CA PRO A 460 -7.42 -3.54 18.58
C PRO A 460 -8.83 -4.17 18.52
N ILE A 461 -9.18 -4.89 17.45
CA ILE A 461 -10.48 -5.56 17.33
C ILE A 461 -10.66 -6.56 18.46
N LEU A 462 -9.65 -7.40 18.70
CA LEU A 462 -9.67 -8.39 19.77
C LEU A 462 -9.81 -7.72 21.14
N LEU A 463 -8.96 -6.73 21.43
CA LEU A 463 -8.97 -6.06 22.74
C LEU A 463 -10.26 -5.27 22.98
N ILE A 464 -10.80 -4.56 21.99
CA ILE A 464 -12.09 -3.86 22.08
C ILE A 464 -13.21 -4.87 22.33
N GLY A 465 -13.23 -5.99 21.60
CA GLY A 465 -14.21 -7.06 21.81
C GLY A 465 -14.17 -7.61 23.24
N LEU A 466 -12.97 -7.88 23.77
CA LEU A 466 -12.77 -8.33 25.15
C LEU A 466 -13.21 -7.27 26.19
N ILE A 467 -12.81 -6.01 26.01
CA ILE A 467 -13.21 -4.90 26.88
C ILE A 467 -14.73 -4.79 26.94
N LEU A 468 -15.42 -4.85 25.82
CA LEU A 468 -16.88 -4.76 25.77
C LEU A 468 -17.55 -6.00 26.39
N ALA A 469 -17.01 -7.20 26.15
CA ALA A 469 -17.51 -8.45 26.75
C ALA A 469 -17.39 -8.43 28.26
N PHE A 470 -16.24 -8.00 28.82
CA PHE A 470 -16.03 -7.89 30.25
C PHE A 470 -16.87 -6.79 30.95
N ARG A 471 -17.38 -5.83 30.20
CA ARG A 471 -18.36 -4.87 30.71
C ARG A 471 -19.77 -5.45 30.82
N LEU A 472 -20.08 -6.52 30.07
CA LEU A 472 -21.37 -7.20 30.15
C LEU A 472 -21.42 -8.27 31.22
N LYS A 473 -20.35 -9.06 31.37
CA LYS A 473 -20.26 -10.19 32.28
C LYS A 473 -18.87 -10.26 32.91
N SER A 474 -18.81 -10.60 34.21
CA SER A 474 -17.53 -10.88 34.86
C SER A 474 -16.89 -12.15 34.28
N TRP A 475 -15.56 -12.29 34.45
CA TRP A 475 -14.83 -13.47 34.00
C TRP A 475 -15.43 -14.80 34.49
N LYS A 476 -15.86 -14.86 35.76
CA LYS A 476 -16.56 -16.02 36.33
C LYS A 476 -17.87 -16.31 35.57
N GLN A 477 -18.70 -15.28 35.37
CA GLN A 477 -19.96 -15.43 34.64
C GLN A 477 -19.79 -15.85 33.20
N ILE A 478 -18.70 -15.42 32.54
CA ILE A 478 -18.37 -15.87 31.18
C ILE A 478 -18.02 -17.36 31.20
N GLY A 479 -17.19 -17.80 32.15
CA GLY A 479 -16.80 -19.22 32.30
C GLY A 479 -17.96 -20.14 32.68
N GLU A 480 -18.92 -19.63 33.45
CA GLU A 480 -20.11 -20.39 33.91
C GLU A 480 -21.27 -20.34 32.90
N THR A 481 -21.21 -19.48 31.87
CA THR A 481 -22.28 -19.38 30.87
C THR A 481 -22.18 -20.57 29.92
N PRO A 482 -23.23 -21.41 29.81
CA PRO A 482 -23.22 -22.52 28.86
C PRO A 482 -23.09 -22.02 27.43
N VAL A 483 -22.15 -22.58 26.67
CA VAL A 483 -21.95 -22.24 25.26
C VAL A 483 -23.05 -22.93 24.48
N LEU A 484 -23.97 -22.16 23.92
CA LEU A 484 -24.97 -22.67 22.98
C LEU A 484 -24.26 -23.10 21.68
N TRP A 485 -24.55 -24.30 21.22
CA TRP A 485 -23.99 -24.81 19.94
C TRP A 485 -24.19 -23.85 18.77
N GLY A 486 -25.34 -23.19 18.71
CA GLY A 486 -25.62 -22.17 17.69
C GLY A 486 -24.67 -20.96 17.78
N SER A 487 -24.33 -20.51 18.98
CA SER A 487 -23.38 -19.40 19.17
C SER A 487 -21.93 -19.81 18.83
N LEU A 488 -21.56 -21.05 19.10
CA LEU A 488 -20.25 -21.60 18.73
C LEU A 488 -20.12 -21.70 17.21
N VAL A 489 -21.13 -22.26 16.54
CA VAL A 489 -21.16 -22.35 15.07
C VAL A 489 -21.14 -20.95 14.44
N ALA A 490 -21.95 -20.01 14.92
CA ALA A 490 -21.96 -18.63 14.44
C ALA A 490 -20.61 -17.94 14.64
N SER A 491 -19.91 -18.20 15.75
CA SER A 491 -18.57 -17.67 16.01
C SER A 491 -17.52 -18.26 15.07
N ILE A 492 -17.57 -19.57 14.82
CA ILE A 492 -16.67 -20.26 13.87
C ILE A 492 -16.90 -19.74 12.45
N VAL A 493 -18.17 -19.63 12.02
CA VAL A 493 -18.52 -19.06 10.71
C VAL A 493 -18.07 -17.62 10.61
N GLY A 494 -18.32 -16.79 11.64
CA GLY A 494 -17.87 -15.40 11.69
C GLY A 494 -16.36 -15.26 11.60
N LEU A 495 -15.62 -16.09 12.35
CA LEU A 495 -14.15 -16.12 12.29
C LEU A 495 -13.66 -16.60 10.90
N GLY A 496 -14.29 -17.61 10.32
CA GLY A 496 -14.00 -18.08 8.97
C GLY A 496 -14.21 -17.00 7.91
N VAL A 497 -15.30 -16.25 8.00
CA VAL A 497 -15.57 -15.11 7.13
C VAL A 497 -14.52 -14.01 7.31
N LEU A 498 -14.15 -13.68 8.56
CA LEU A 498 -13.11 -12.69 8.84
C LEU A 498 -11.73 -13.14 8.31
N MET A 499 -11.37 -14.40 8.48
CA MET A 499 -10.13 -14.98 7.93
C MET A 499 -10.13 -14.96 6.42
N PHE A 500 -11.23 -15.35 5.77
CA PHE A 500 -11.41 -15.30 4.32
C PHE A 500 -11.32 -13.87 3.80
N MET A 501 -12.01 -12.92 4.43
CA MET A 501 -11.92 -11.50 4.07
C MET A 501 -10.50 -10.94 4.23
N ASN A 502 -9.76 -11.42 5.23
CA ASN A 502 -8.38 -10.99 5.46
C ASN A 502 -7.39 -11.63 4.47
N ALA A 503 -7.53 -12.90 4.18
CA ALA A 503 -6.72 -13.60 3.16
C ALA A 503 -6.91 -12.97 1.77
N ARG A 504 -8.09 -12.39 1.53
CA ARG A 504 -8.46 -11.71 0.28
C ARG A 504 -8.03 -10.24 0.20
N THR A 505 -7.46 -9.66 1.27
CA THR A 505 -7.02 -8.25 1.32
C THR A 505 -5.63 -8.03 0.69
N GLY A 506 -5.25 -8.77 -0.34
CA GLY A 506 -4.06 -8.53 -1.16
C GLY A 506 -4.44 -8.27 -2.61
N ASN A 507 -3.72 -7.39 -3.29
CA ASN A 507 -3.83 -7.21 -4.75
C ASN A 507 -3.25 -8.40 -5.55
N ASP A 508 -2.83 -9.45 -4.85
CA ASP A 508 -1.98 -10.51 -5.40
C ASP A 508 -2.76 -11.60 -6.14
N ASN A 509 -4.11 -11.58 -6.11
CA ASN A 509 -4.90 -12.59 -6.80
C ASN A 509 -6.21 -12.04 -7.41
N PRO A 510 -6.16 -11.41 -8.61
CA PRO A 510 -7.33 -10.88 -9.31
C PRO A 510 -8.35 -11.96 -9.71
N ALA A 511 -7.90 -13.20 -9.88
CA ALA A 511 -8.74 -14.31 -10.36
C ALA A 511 -9.81 -14.78 -9.36
N ALA A 512 -9.75 -14.36 -8.09
CA ALA A 512 -10.67 -14.78 -7.04
C ALA A 512 -11.87 -13.83 -6.84
N VAL A 513 -12.05 -12.81 -7.70
CA VAL A 513 -13.13 -11.81 -7.56
C VAL A 513 -14.31 -12.21 -8.41
N SER A 514 -15.51 -12.29 -7.81
CA SER A 514 -16.75 -12.61 -8.55
C SER A 514 -17.13 -11.49 -9.53
N GLY A 515 -17.78 -11.80 -10.64
CA GLY A 515 -18.24 -10.83 -11.63
C GLY A 515 -19.15 -9.73 -11.04
N LEU A 516 -20.04 -10.10 -10.10
CA LEU A 516 -20.90 -9.15 -9.39
C LEU A 516 -20.09 -8.18 -8.53
N GLU A 517 -19.04 -8.65 -7.88
CA GLU A 517 -18.16 -7.78 -7.08
C GLU A 517 -17.39 -6.82 -7.97
N LEU A 518 -16.96 -7.24 -9.16
CA LEU A 518 -16.31 -6.37 -10.14
C LEU A 518 -17.27 -5.26 -10.61
N GLN A 519 -18.51 -5.61 -10.99
CA GLN A 519 -19.52 -4.63 -11.41
C GLN A 519 -19.83 -3.63 -10.28
N PHE A 520 -19.94 -4.12 -9.04
CA PHE A 520 -20.16 -3.24 -7.88
C PHE A 520 -18.96 -2.32 -7.61
N ARG A 521 -17.75 -2.84 -7.77
CA ARG A 521 -16.53 -2.05 -7.67
C ARG A 521 -16.47 -0.96 -8.74
N ASP A 522 -16.79 -1.31 -9.99
CA ASP A 522 -16.83 -0.37 -11.12
C ASP A 522 -17.89 0.72 -10.92
N LEU A 523 -19.07 0.36 -10.40
CA LEU A 523 -20.10 1.33 -10.05
C LEU A 523 -19.59 2.32 -8.99
N LEU A 524 -18.97 1.84 -7.92
CA LEU A 524 -18.43 2.70 -6.87
C LEU A 524 -17.30 3.60 -7.39
N ASP A 525 -16.43 3.07 -8.27
CA ASP A 525 -15.34 3.85 -8.87
C ASP A 525 -15.86 4.96 -9.81
N ARG A 526 -17.04 4.76 -10.45
CA ARG A 526 -17.70 5.80 -11.28
C ARG A 526 -18.41 6.88 -10.47
N VAL A 527 -18.97 6.51 -9.32
CA VAL A 527 -19.79 7.42 -8.49
C VAL A 527 -18.94 8.16 -7.46
N LEU A 528 -17.89 7.52 -6.94
CA LEU A 528 -17.07 8.05 -5.86
C LEU A 528 -15.69 8.43 -6.38
N PHE A 529 -15.19 9.59 -6.01
CA PHE A 529 -13.84 10.06 -6.32
C PHE A 529 -12.76 9.05 -5.88
N VAL A 530 -12.97 8.38 -4.74
CA VAL A 530 -12.12 7.29 -4.23
C VAL A 530 -13.01 6.22 -3.63
N ARG A 531 -12.88 4.99 -4.08
CA ARG A 531 -13.65 3.86 -3.56
C ARG A 531 -13.26 3.55 -2.11
N PRO A 532 -14.23 3.55 -1.17
CA PRO A 532 -13.99 3.08 0.19
C PRO A 532 -13.80 1.56 0.23
N ARG A 533 -13.21 1.07 1.30
CA ARG A 533 -13.06 -0.38 1.50
C ARG A 533 -14.40 -1.00 1.87
N THR A 534 -14.82 -2.05 1.16
CA THR A 534 -16.13 -2.72 1.32
C THR A 534 -16.44 -3.08 2.77
N LYS A 535 -15.47 -3.67 3.50
CA LYS A 535 -15.63 -4.04 4.92
C LYS A 535 -15.84 -2.85 5.85
N GLU A 536 -15.36 -1.67 5.46
CA GLU A 536 -15.42 -0.45 6.23
C GLU A 536 -16.82 0.16 6.18
N PHE A 537 -17.33 0.44 4.96
CA PHE A 537 -18.60 1.15 4.80
C PHE A 537 -19.84 0.24 4.84
N LEU A 538 -19.73 -1.06 4.49
CA LEU A 538 -20.87 -1.99 4.56
C LEU A 538 -21.05 -2.63 5.95
N ILE A 539 -19.98 -2.82 6.71
CA ILE A 539 -20.04 -3.57 7.98
C ILE A 539 -19.61 -2.68 9.15
N GLY A 540 -18.37 -2.15 9.12
CA GLY A 540 -17.75 -1.54 10.28
C GLY A 540 -18.48 -0.26 10.75
N HIS A 541 -18.59 0.73 9.88
CA HIS A 541 -19.23 2.00 10.25
C HIS A 541 -20.73 1.89 10.51
N PRO A 542 -21.53 1.14 9.70
CA PRO A 542 -22.93 0.91 10.03
C PRO A 542 -23.14 0.25 11.39
N ALA A 543 -22.32 -0.77 11.70
CA ALA A 543 -22.38 -1.44 13.00
C ALA A 543 -22.03 -0.49 14.17
N LEU A 544 -21.04 0.40 13.98
CA LEU A 544 -20.72 1.43 14.98
C LEU A 544 -21.91 2.37 15.21
N VAL A 545 -22.53 2.87 14.13
CA VAL A 545 -23.67 3.82 14.21
C VAL A 545 -24.86 3.17 14.89
N VAL A 546 -25.26 1.97 14.43
CA VAL A 546 -26.40 1.24 15.02
C VAL A 546 -26.09 0.82 16.45
N GLY A 547 -24.88 0.34 16.75
CA GLY A 547 -24.47 -0.03 18.10
C GLY A 547 -24.45 1.15 19.06
N ALA A 548 -23.95 2.31 18.64
CA ALA A 548 -23.98 3.53 19.45
C ALA A 548 -25.41 4.04 19.69
N TRP A 549 -26.27 3.97 18.68
CA TRP A 549 -27.68 4.31 18.81
C TRP A 549 -28.41 3.36 19.76
N LEU A 550 -28.27 2.05 19.65
CA LEU A 550 -28.87 1.08 20.55
C LEU A 550 -28.36 1.24 21.98
N ALA A 551 -27.09 1.54 22.19
CA ALA A 551 -26.53 1.80 23.52
C ALA A 551 -27.16 3.07 24.14
N TRP A 552 -27.37 4.11 23.32
CA TRP A 552 -28.05 5.33 23.74
C TRP A 552 -29.52 5.05 24.13
N VAL A 553 -30.28 4.33 23.30
CA VAL A 553 -31.69 3.94 23.58
C VAL A 553 -31.77 3.07 24.84
N ALA A 554 -30.86 2.10 25.00
CA ALA A 554 -30.85 1.24 26.21
C ALA A 554 -30.57 2.02 27.49
N HIS A 555 -29.74 3.07 27.40
CA HIS A 555 -29.43 3.92 28.56
C HIS A 555 -30.62 4.82 28.94
N SER A 556 -31.24 5.48 27.98
CA SER A 556 -32.43 6.32 28.17
C SER A 556 -33.59 5.53 28.78
N SER A 557 -33.77 4.28 28.34
CA SER A 557 -34.81 3.40 28.89
C SER A 557 -34.55 2.99 30.34
N GLY A 558 -33.29 2.71 30.74
CA GLY A 558 -32.91 2.36 32.11
C GLY A 558 -33.08 3.52 33.10
N THR A 559 -32.86 4.75 32.64
CA THR A 559 -33.09 5.96 33.47
C THR A 559 -34.56 6.21 33.73
N LEU A 560 -35.43 5.92 32.74
CA LEU A 560 -36.87 6.01 32.89
C LEU A 560 -37.43 4.97 33.91
N GLU A 561 -36.98 3.71 33.83
CA GLU A 561 -37.39 2.68 34.78
C GLU A 561 -36.99 3.04 36.23
N GLN A 562 -35.77 3.56 36.44
CA GLN A 562 -35.32 4.01 37.79
C GLN A 562 -36.10 5.24 38.30
N THR A 563 -36.50 6.15 37.37
CA THR A 563 -37.27 7.35 37.74
C THR A 563 -38.73 7.01 38.06
N LEU A 564 -39.30 5.98 37.41
CA LEU A 564 -40.65 5.48 37.70
C LEU A 564 -40.72 4.70 39.01
N ASP A 565 -39.67 3.90 39.31
CA ASP A 565 -39.58 3.16 40.60
C ASP A 565 -39.33 4.08 41.81
N SER A 566 -38.76 5.27 41.59
CA SER A 566 -38.48 6.24 42.65
C SER A 566 -39.62 7.22 42.95
N ARG A 567 -40.76 7.16 42.24
CA ARG A 567 -41.92 7.96 42.59
C ARG A 567 -42.60 7.35 43.82
N PRO A 568 -42.69 8.06 44.98
CA PRO A 568 -43.40 7.55 46.15
C PRO A 568 -44.86 7.37 45.80
N LEU A 569 -45.37 6.16 45.99
CA LEU A 569 -46.79 5.86 46.03
C LEU A 569 -47.45 6.83 47.00
N LYS A 570 -48.20 7.81 46.55
CA LYS A 570 -49.12 8.57 47.38
C LYS A 570 -50.22 7.61 47.88
N THR A 571 -50.00 7.02 49.01
CA THR A 571 -51.05 6.39 49.76
C THR A 571 -51.99 7.48 50.25
N SER A 572 -53.09 7.72 49.56
CA SER A 572 -54.27 8.38 50.16
C SER A 572 -55.06 7.31 50.96
N PHE A 573 -54.96 7.36 52.26
CA PHE A 573 -55.91 6.69 53.11
C PHE A 573 -57.29 7.33 52.92
N GLY A 574 -58.27 6.52 52.56
CA GLY A 574 -59.69 6.84 52.58
C GLY A 574 -60.51 5.58 52.79
N GLU A 575 -61.16 5.56 53.88
CA GLU A 575 -61.92 4.46 54.48
C GLU A 575 -63.06 3.91 53.60
N GLY A 576 -63.32 2.60 53.79
CA GLY A 576 -64.66 2.04 53.85
C GLY A 576 -65.40 1.61 52.63
N GLY A 577 -65.73 0.33 52.50
CA GLY A 577 -66.82 -0.10 51.60
C GLY A 577 -66.68 -1.52 51.05
N GLN A 578 -67.47 -2.41 51.54
CA GLN A 578 -67.68 -3.83 51.31
C GLN A 578 -67.83 -4.22 49.80
N ARG A 579 -67.43 -5.47 49.53
CA ARG A 579 -67.67 -6.31 48.34
C ARG A 579 -69.14 -6.34 47.86
N PRO A 580 -69.51 -6.82 46.66
CA PRO A 580 -69.12 -8.14 46.10
C PRO A 580 -69.00 -8.23 44.54
N GLY A 581 -68.38 -9.35 44.11
CA GLY A 581 -68.90 -10.15 43.00
C GLY A 581 -68.38 -9.85 41.62
N GLY A 582 -67.55 -10.67 41.13
CA GLY A 582 -67.61 -11.40 39.89
C GLY A 582 -67.74 -10.65 38.55
N ALA A 583 -66.72 -10.74 37.75
CA ALA A 583 -66.90 -11.04 36.32
C ALA A 583 -65.46 -11.11 35.72
N GLY A 584 -65.13 -12.24 35.12
CA GLY A 584 -63.87 -12.43 34.39
C GLY A 584 -63.83 -11.52 33.18
N THR A 585 -62.75 -10.80 33.06
CA THR A 585 -62.38 -10.20 31.81
C THR A 585 -61.73 -11.24 30.90
N PRO A 586 -62.11 -11.28 29.61
CA PRO A 586 -61.46 -12.22 28.67
C PRO A 586 -60.00 -11.86 28.48
N PRO A 587 -59.16 -12.85 28.14
CA PRO A 587 -57.76 -12.55 27.81
C PRO A 587 -57.71 -11.76 26.53
N ASP A 588 -57.11 -10.57 26.63
CA ASP A 588 -56.77 -9.78 25.47
C ASP A 588 -55.91 -10.59 24.50
N SER A 589 -56.46 -10.76 23.32
CA SER A 589 -55.87 -11.41 22.18
C SER A 589 -54.57 -10.75 21.76
N ASP A 590 -53.56 -11.57 21.64
CA ASP A 590 -52.47 -11.51 20.61
C ASP A 590 -52.12 -10.14 20.07
N SER A 591 -51.12 -9.51 20.65
CA SER A 591 -50.16 -8.75 19.92
C SER A 591 -48.84 -9.56 19.92
N THR A 592 -48.67 -10.41 18.91
CA THR A 592 -47.49 -11.24 18.64
C THR A 592 -46.28 -10.43 18.14
N ILE A 593 -46.07 -9.22 18.63
CA ILE A 593 -44.85 -8.46 18.41
C ILE A 593 -44.02 -8.60 19.69
N PRO A 594 -42.83 -9.28 19.64
CA PRO A 594 -41.99 -9.42 20.80
C PRO A 594 -41.50 -8.04 21.25
N THR A 595 -41.99 -7.54 22.37
CA THR A 595 -41.45 -6.36 23.03
C THR A 595 -40.00 -6.64 23.44
N LEU A 596 -39.02 -5.98 22.77
CA LEU A 596 -37.63 -6.06 23.16
C LEU A 596 -37.46 -5.39 24.55
N LYS A 597 -37.30 -6.18 25.58
CA LYS A 597 -36.99 -5.68 26.94
C LYS A 597 -35.67 -4.90 26.89
N GLY A 598 -35.58 -3.72 27.51
CA GLY A 598 -34.40 -2.86 27.55
C GLY A 598 -33.10 -3.57 27.98
N SER A 599 -33.19 -4.62 28.79
CA SER A 599 -32.09 -5.48 29.22
C SER A 599 -31.45 -6.29 28.08
N ALA A 600 -32.18 -6.57 26.97
CA ALA A 600 -31.68 -7.31 25.83
C ALA A 600 -30.96 -6.41 24.82
N LEU A 601 -31.22 -5.09 24.78
CA LEU A 601 -30.62 -4.15 23.83
C LEU A 601 -29.12 -3.92 24.10
N LYS A 602 -28.71 -3.88 25.37
CA LYS A 602 -27.32 -3.60 25.77
C LYS A 602 -26.31 -4.62 25.23
N PRO A 603 -26.53 -5.95 25.32
CA PRO A 603 -25.64 -6.94 24.72
C PRO A 603 -25.54 -6.80 23.20
N VAL A 604 -26.67 -6.55 22.51
CA VAL A 604 -26.70 -6.36 21.07
C VAL A 604 -25.92 -5.10 20.66
N ALA A 605 -26.13 -4.00 21.39
CA ALA A 605 -25.39 -2.76 21.18
C ALA A 605 -23.88 -2.96 21.30
N TYR A 606 -23.43 -3.68 22.35
CA TYR A 606 -22.00 -3.93 22.57
C TYR A 606 -21.40 -4.87 21.53
N LEU A 607 -22.15 -5.87 21.07
CA LEU A 607 -21.75 -6.73 19.96
C LEU A 607 -21.56 -5.90 18.66
N LEU A 608 -22.52 -5.04 18.33
CA LEU A 608 -22.42 -4.17 17.16
C LEU A 608 -21.29 -3.16 17.29
N LEU A 609 -21.04 -2.62 18.48
CA LEU A 609 -19.87 -1.77 18.74
C LEU A 609 -18.56 -2.53 18.56
N ALA A 610 -18.48 -3.81 18.98
CA ALA A 610 -17.31 -4.64 18.73
C ALA A 610 -17.10 -4.91 17.24
N VAL A 611 -18.17 -5.17 16.47
CA VAL A 611 -18.12 -5.25 15.00
C VAL A 611 -17.73 -3.89 14.40
N GLY A 612 -18.17 -2.78 14.97
CA GLY A 612 -17.80 -1.42 14.62
C GLY A 612 -16.30 -1.15 14.69
N ALA A 613 -15.56 -1.87 15.53
CA ALA A 613 -14.11 -1.78 15.62
C ALA A 613 -13.41 -2.13 14.29
N ILE A 614 -14.03 -2.95 13.41
CA ILE A 614 -13.52 -3.24 12.06
C ILE A 614 -13.40 -1.95 11.25
N GLY A 615 -14.39 -1.06 11.31
CA GLY A 615 -14.35 0.24 10.65
C GLY A 615 -13.25 1.14 11.21
N GLN A 616 -13.10 1.15 12.53
CA GLN A 616 -12.14 2.00 13.23
C GLN A 616 -10.68 1.59 12.96
N THR A 617 -10.40 0.29 13.00
CA THR A 617 -9.08 -0.23 12.64
C THR A 617 -8.80 -0.07 11.15
N SER A 618 -9.82 -0.07 10.28
CA SER A 618 -9.68 0.20 8.85
C SER A 618 -9.26 1.65 8.58
N ILE A 619 -9.73 2.63 9.35
CA ILE A 619 -9.27 4.03 9.29
C ILE A 619 -7.76 4.08 9.53
N VAL A 620 -7.28 3.49 10.63
CA VAL A 620 -5.84 3.44 10.95
C VAL A 620 -5.07 2.70 9.85
N ASN A 621 -5.56 1.53 9.44
CA ASN A 621 -4.92 0.71 8.41
C ASN A 621 -4.81 1.44 7.05
N THR A 622 -5.76 2.30 6.70
CA THR A 622 -5.68 3.10 5.48
C THR A 622 -4.49 4.06 5.54
N MET A 623 -4.21 4.65 6.69
CA MET A 623 -3.02 5.49 6.90
C MET A 623 -1.72 4.71 7.02
N CYS A 624 -1.76 3.42 7.37
CA CYS A 624 -0.59 2.53 7.37
C CYS A 624 -0.09 2.17 5.96
N HIS A 625 -0.93 2.35 4.91
CA HIS A 625 -0.51 2.21 3.52
C HIS A 625 0.22 3.48 3.06
N LEU A 626 1.44 3.64 3.54
CA LEU A 626 2.23 4.85 3.40
C LEU A 626 2.62 5.19 1.94
N HIS A 627 2.52 4.27 0.99
CA HIS A 627 2.75 4.52 -0.43
C HIS A 627 1.56 5.18 -1.15
N THR A 628 0.36 5.13 -0.55
CA THR A 628 -0.82 5.80 -1.12
C THR A 628 -0.73 7.31 -0.85
N PRO A 629 -0.97 8.19 -1.84
CA PRO A 629 -0.98 9.63 -1.64
C PRO A 629 -1.88 10.04 -0.47
N ILE A 630 -1.39 10.98 0.36
CA ILE A 630 -2.06 11.31 1.63
C ILE A 630 -3.49 11.83 1.41
N HIS A 631 -3.73 12.64 0.37
CA HIS A 631 -5.05 13.17 0.06
C HIS A 631 -6.05 12.05 -0.33
N LEU A 632 -5.59 11.00 -1.02
CA LEU A 632 -6.42 9.85 -1.36
C LEU A 632 -6.73 8.99 -0.14
N SER A 633 -5.76 8.84 0.77
CA SER A 633 -5.99 8.13 2.04
C SER A 633 -7.04 8.83 2.89
N VAL A 634 -6.95 10.15 3.03
CA VAL A 634 -7.96 10.96 3.74
C VAL A 634 -9.31 10.90 3.05
N ALA A 635 -9.36 11.10 1.73
CA ALA A 635 -10.61 11.03 0.96
C ALA A 635 -11.28 9.65 1.09
N ARG A 636 -10.50 8.56 1.05
CA ARG A 636 -11.01 7.19 1.23
C ARG A 636 -11.63 6.96 2.61
N ILE A 637 -11.00 7.47 3.66
CA ILE A 637 -11.52 7.39 5.04
C ILE A 637 -12.83 8.16 5.14
N LEU A 638 -12.86 9.41 4.65
CA LEU A 638 -14.05 10.25 4.71
C LEU A 638 -15.22 9.66 3.90
N SER A 639 -14.97 9.20 2.68
CA SER A 639 -16.01 8.57 1.85
C SER A 639 -16.54 7.29 2.51
N GLY A 640 -15.67 6.47 3.12
CA GLY A 640 -16.06 5.27 3.85
C GLY A 640 -16.91 5.58 5.09
N LEU A 641 -16.50 6.59 5.86
CA LEU A 641 -17.23 7.02 7.05
C LEU A 641 -18.61 7.59 6.69
N VAL A 642 -18.69 8.49 5.71
CA VAL A 642 -19.95 9.09 5.26
C VAL A 642 -20.89 8.02 4.71
N ALA A 643 -20.44 7.18 3.79
CA ALA A 643 -21.26 6.10 3.23
C ALA A 643 -21.73 5.12 4.31
N GLY A 644 -20.85 4.75 5.24
CA GLY A 644 -21.20 3.87 6.35
C GLY A 644 -22.17 4.50 7.35
N CYS A 645 -22.04 5.81 7.63
CA CYS A 645 -23.02 6.53 8.45
C CYS A 645 -24.40 6.58 7.79
N ILE A 646 -24.45 6.86 6.48
CA ILE A 646 -25.73 6.85 5.73
C ILE A 646 -26.36 5.46 5.81
N LEU A 647 -25.61 4.40 5.56
CA LEU A 647 -26.12 3.04 5.64
C LEU A 647 -26.57 2.68 7.06
N GLY A 648 -25.81 3.09 8.10
CA GLY A 648 -26.20 2.90 9.48
C GLY A 648 -27.52 3.59 9.85
N VAL A 649 -27.74 4.82 9.36
CA VAL A 649 -29.01 5.55 9.53
C VAL A 649 -30.14 4.82 8.83
N LEU A 650 -29.93 4.34 7.59
CA LEU A 650 -30.95 3.55 6.89
C LEU A 650 -31.36 2.30 7.69
N VAL A 651 -30.39 1.60 8.26
CA VAL A 651 -30.66 0.44 9.14
C VAL A 651 -31.46 0.86 10.37
N ILE A 652 -31.13 1.99 11.00
CA ILE A 652 -31.90 2.53 12.16
C ILE A 652 -33.33 2.83 11.74
N LEU A 653 -33.56 3.50 10.61
CA LEU A 653 -34.91 3.82 10.12
C LEU A 653 -35.75 2.57 9.84
N VAL A 654 -35.15 1.53 9.26
CA VAL A 654 -35.79 0.23 9.06
C VAL A 654 -36.11 -0.42 10.40
N ALA A 655 -35.14 -0.44 11.34
CA ALA A 655 -35.35 -1.00 12.66
C ALA A 655 -36.49 -0.29 13.43
N GLN A 656 -36.57 1.02 13.37
CA GLN A 656 -37.67 1.81 13.97
C GLN A 656 -39.03 1.56 13.32
N ARG A 657 -39.05 1.14 12.06
CA ARG A 657 -40.31 0.79 11.36
C ARG A 657 -40.77 -0.63 11.73
N VAL A 658 -39.84 -1.54 11.90
CA VAL A 658 -40.13 -2.96 12.28
C VAL A 658 -40.45 -3.07 13.77
N TRP A 659 -39.80 -2.28 14.62
CA TRP A 659 -39.96 -2.24 16.08
C TRP A 659 -40.31 -0.81 16.53
N PRO A 660 -41.62 -0.43 16.53
CA PRO A 660 -42.06 0.93 16.87
C PRO A 660 -41.66 1.40 18.26
N ASP A 661 -41.50 0.45 19.21
CA ASP A 661 -41.05 0.73 20.60
C ASP A 661 -39.66 1.39 20.64
N LEU A 662 -38.80 1.12 19.64
CA LEU A 662 -37.49 1.76 19.53
C LEU A 662 -37.59 3.23 19.10
N ARG A 663 -38.67 3.62 18.42
CA ARG A 663 -38.94 5.00 18.00
C ARG A 663 -39.36 5.87 19.18
N ALA A 664 -40.27 5.37 20.00
CA ALA A 664 -40.78 6.13 21.16
C ALA A 664 -39.66 6.46 22.18
N ARG A 665 -38.68 5.55 22.32
CA ARG A 665 -37.54 5.69 23.24
C ARG A 665 -36.41 6.59 22.71
N GLY A 666 -36.39 6.90 21.41
CA GLY A 666 -35.35 7.70 20.76
C GLY A 666 -35.76 9.16 20.49
N SER A 667 -37.00 9.55 20.85
CA SER A 667 -37.52 10.93 20.62
C SER A 667 -37.52 11.79 21.88
N GLU A 668 -37.18 11.20 23.03
CA GLU A 668 -36.94 11.89 24.32
C GLU A 668 -35.43 12.04 24.58
#